data_781b1b32dc48d33d4a4abd46eba10b16
#
_entry.id   781b1b32dc48d33d4a4abd46eba10b16
#
_cell.length_a   1.000
_cell.length_b   1.000
_cell.length_c   1.000
_cell.angle_alpha   90.00
_cell.angle_beta   90.00
_cell.angle_gamma   90.00
#
_symmetry.space_group_name_H-M   'P 1'
#
loop_
_entity.id
_entity.type
_entity.pdbx_description
1 polymer ?
#
loop_
_entity_poly.entity_id
_entity_poly.type
_entity_poly.pdbx_seq_one_letter_code
_entity_poly.pdbx_strand_id
1 'polypeptide(L)'
;VSKSKSNLKAEPPAAQPAGPEAPAPRASEGAADEGPAPWLTALRARLPTDRQAVWAVLILGALIFLPFLGTLGLWDPWEPHYGEVARAMIVRDDYVYPYWESSYFFSKPALPIWMMALGMLAVGAEGAPAGEPLGAWTEWGIRLPFAMVAVLCLWAVYRLATQLKDRSAGVIAALVLGTSAQFIFIGKQAMVDMPLVGFLTAGLALFCRAVFDEDEDRPGTGAERGVAAGGIALALFPQLIAIGRELHDAAQIAPVLGAALLGVAFVAAVVLKATKRQCYLAGFYVMVALSALSKGLAPLAILGPAVVLYILLSRDWRVLLRAQVPLGGVLFLLVASPWYVTLSLFDGRDDEGKTFFERFWLHDNFGRVGAGVHGDRGGLGYFLEQLAYGMFPWVALVPHALGFAARRPPAGEEGPDARRRMLLFVLVYAAWAYVFFTLGQTKFHHYIFPAVPALAVLVALWVTWLAERPSERLSGYLGVLVAMVFAVAARDLINDPQNLVNLFTYKYDRDYPREVDPRPYMIAMVAAGGAAMVFFYLRQEKARVILAFLATGAVFGTWISHHHFNMLTPHWSQAHLFKTYYAEKKGDEPIYAYQLNWRGETFYSRNSILQVKENGANERIRALVDRPGREFIITEQSRFHTLKGVLSPDKREKLEILDQSSNKFYLCVVED
;
A
#
# COMPACT_ATOMS: atom_id res chain seq x y z
N VAL A 1 -63.97 -60.87 -22.87
CA VAL A 1 -65.02 -60.34 -23.76
C VAL A 1 -64.48 -59.08 -24.41
N SER A 2 -63.82 -59.15 -25.52
CA SER A 2 -64.16 -59.01 -26.94
C SER A 2 -65.01 -57.76 -27.27
N LYS A 3 -64.45 -56.89 -28.07
CA LYS A 3 -64.88 -56.32 -29.40
C LYS A 3 -64.10 -54.99 -29.60
N SER A 4 -63.28 -54.89 -30.64
CA SER A 4 -63.45 -54.82 -32.05
C SER A 4 -63.99 -53.47 -32.60
N LYS A 5 -63.16 -52.90 -33.48
CA LYS A 5 -63.43 -51.96 -34.61
C LYS A 5 -63.70 -50.49 -34.29
N SER A 6 -63.25 -49.52 -35.06
CA SER A 6 -63.07 -49.44 -36.51
C SER A 6 -62.18 -48.26 -36.86
N ASN A 7 -61.40 -48.44 -37.99
CA ASN A 7 -60.68 -47.38 -38.72
C ASN A 7 -61.68 -46.38 -39.32
N LEU A 8 -61.45 -45.10 -39.12
CA LEU A 8 -61.91 -44.03 -39.97
C LEU A 8 -60.70 -43.13 -40.29
N LYS A 9 -60.27 -43.19 -41.57
CA LYS A 9 -59.35 -42.24 -42.14
C LYS A 9 -60.01 -40.87 -42.17
N ALA A 10 -59.44 -39.88 -41.57
CA ALA A 10 -59.78 -38.48 -41.79
C ALA A 10 -58.85 -37.88 -42.82
N GLU A 11 -59.42 -37.30 -43.86
CA GLU A 11 -58.73 -36.52 -44.89
C GLU A 11 -58.07 -35.27 -44.31
N PRO A 12 -56.89 -34.84 -44.85
CA PRO A 12 -56.24 -33.61 -44.40
C PRO A 12 -57.04 -32.38 -44.90
N PRO A 13 -57.19 -31.34 -44.06
CA PRO A 13 -57.83 -30.10 -44.44
C PRO A 13 -57.02 -29.37 -45.54
N ALA A 14 -57.69 -28.74 -46.45
CA ALA A 14 -57.16 -27.97 -47.57
C ALA A 14 -56.29 -26.82 -47.12
N ALA A 15 -55.15 -26.60 -47.77
CA ALA A 15 -54.21 -25.51 -47.56
C ALA A 15 -54.87 -24.14 -47.75
N GLN A 16 -54.82 -23.31 -46.78
CA GLN A 16 -55.13 -21.86 -46.88
C GLN A 16 -53.99 -21.14 -47.63
N PRO A 17 -54.32 -20.14 -48.52
CA PRO A 17 -53.30 -19.39 -49.21
C PRO A 17 -52.44 -18.59 -48.28
N ALA A 18 -51.10 -18.63 -48.47
CA ALA A 18 -50.08 -17.90 -47.75
C ALA A 18 -50.34 -16.39 -47.85
N GLY A 19 -50.54 -15.75 -46.71
CA GLY A 19 -50.46 -14.28 -46.59
C GLY A 19 -49.03 -13.78 -46.85
N PRO A 20 -48.87 -12.52 -47.20
CA PRO A 20 -47.56 -11.98 -47.57
C PRO A 20 -46.55 -12.19 -46.42
N GLU A 21 -45.44 -12.84 -46.74
CA GLU A 21 -44.30 -13.01 -45.82
C GLU A 21 -43.86 -11.65 -45.28
N ALA A 22 -43.87 -11.51 -43.94
CA ALA A 22 -43.22 -10.39 -43.28
C ALA A 22 -41.74 -10.38 -43.69
N PRO A 23 -41.17 -9.22 -44.04
CA PRO A 23 -39.76 -9.16 -44.43
C PRO A 23 -38.90 -9.69 -43.27
N ALA A 24 -38.06 -10.66 -43.56
CA ALA A 24 -37.05 -11.19 -42.64
C ALA A 24 -36.28 -10.01 -42.04
N PRO A 25 -35.98 -10.02 -40.73
CA PRO A 25 -35.16 -8.96 -40.13
C PRO A 25 -33.85 -8.92 -40.93
N ARG A 26 -33.63 -7.79 -41.62
CA ARG A 26 -32.34 -7.51 -42.27
C ARG A 26 -31.24 -7.79 -41.24
N ALA A 27 -30.49 -8.88 -41.47
CA ALA A 27 -29.21 -9.07 -40.86
C ALA A 27 -28.43 -7.75 -41.09
N SER A 28 -27.99 -7.11 -40.05
CA SER A 28 -27.18 -5.92 -40.13
C SER A 28 -25.88 -6.29 -40.84
N GLU A 29 -25.88 -6.14 -42.18
CA GLU A 29 -24.65 -6.11 -42.96
C GLU A 29 -23.83 -4.93 -42.45
N GLY A 30 -22.64 -5.22 -41.87
CA GLY A 30 -21.64 -4.20 -41.58
C GLY A 30 -21.12 -4.09 -40.15
N ALA A 31 -21.14 -5.14 -39.35
CA ALA A 31 -20.13 -5.22 -38.28
C ALA A 31 -18.87 -5.85 -38.92
N ALA A 32 -18.11 -5.04 -39.65
CA ALA A 32 -16.74 -5.39 -39.94
C ALA A 32 -16.10 -5.74 -38.60
N ASP A 33 -15.40 -6.87 -38.54
CA ASP A 33 -14.62 -7.32 -37.38
C ASP A 33 -13.49 -6.31 -37.21
N GLU A 34 -13.83 -5.15 -36.59
CA GLU A 34 -12.85 -4.12 -36.22
C GLU A 34 -11.99 -4.74 -35.13
N GLY A 35 -10.74 -5.05 -35.49
CA GLY A 35 -9.75 -5.59 -34.56
C GLY A 35 -9.62 -4.76 -33.29
N PRO A 36 -8.73 -5.14 -32.38
CA PRO A 36 -8.54 -4.44 -31.09
C PRO A 36 -8.34 -2.93 -31.23
N ALA A 37 -8.69 -2.16 -30.22
CA ALA A 37 -8.51 -0.71 -30.20
C ALA A 37 -7.10 -0.30 -30.66
N PRO A 38 -6.94 0.72 -31.54
CA PRO A 38 -5.64 1.09 -32.13
C PRO A 38 -4.54 1.35 -31.09
N TRP A 39 -4.90 1.98 -29.96
CA TRP A 39 -3.95 2.23 -28.88
C TRP A 39 -3.47 0.94 -28.19
N LEU A 40 -4.33 -0.08 -28.05
CA LEU A 40 -3.98 -1.38 -27.48
C LEU A 40 -3.06 -2.15 -28.42
N THR A 41 -3.34 -2.11 -29.72
CA THR A 41 -2.48 -2.68 -30.76
C THR A 41 -1.11 -2.00 -30.75
N ALA A 42 -1.07 -0.67 -30.66
CA ALA A 42 0.17 0.10 -30.55
C ALA A 42 0.95 -0.25 -29.26
N LEU A 43 0.28 -0.41 -28.13
CA LEU A 43 0.90 -0.83 -26.86
C LEU A 43 1.55 -2.22 -27.02
N ARG A 44 0.82 -3.18 -27.61
CA ARG A 44 1.32 -4.54 -27.85
C ARG A 44 2.52 -4.55 -28.82
N ALA A 45 2.47 -3.72 -29.85
CA ALA A 45 3.56 -3.58 -30.82
C ALA A 45 4.82 -2.94 -30.22
N ARG A 46 4.67 -1.99 -29.30
CA ARG A 46 5.81 -1.32 -28.62
C ARG A 46 6.43 -2.18 -27.52
N LEU A 47 5.69 -3.13 -26.97
CA LEU A 47 6.13 -4.01 -25.87
C LEU A 47 6.04 -5.49 -26.29
N PRO A 48 6.71 -5.92 -27.37
CA PRO A 48 6.60 -7.26 -27.92
C PRO A 48 7.20 -8.35 -27.02
N THR A 49 8.09 -7.98 -26.09
CA THR A 49 8.75 -8.93 -25.19
C THR A 49 8.39 -8.64 -23.71
N ASP A 50 8.43 -9.69 -22.88
CA ASP A 50 8.22 -9.57 -21.44
C ASP A 50 9.26 -8.62 -20.79
N ARG A 51 10.52 -8.69 -21.25
CA ARG A 51 11.60 -7.83 -20.78
C ARG A 51 11.30 -6.34 -20.99
N GLN A 52 10.77 -5.95 -22.16
CA GLN A 52 10.40 -4.56 -22.45
C GLN A 52 9.22 -4.10 -21.61
N ALA A 53 8.21 -4.95 -21.44
CA ALA A 53 7.08 -4.64 -20.60
C ALA A 53 7.48 -4.49 -19.11
N VAL A 54 8.35 -5.36 -18.61
CA VAL A 54 8.92 -5.23 -17.25
C VAL A 54 9.67 -3.92 -17.10
N TRP A 55 10.55 -3.55 -18.06
CA TRP A 55 11.25 -2.26 -18.01
C TRP A 55 10.27 -1.08 -18.04
N ALA A 56 9.21 -1.13 -18.85
CA ALA A 56 8.19 -0.09 -18.87
C ALA A 56 7.52 0.09 -17.49
N VAL A 57 7.22 -1.01 -16.80
CA VAL A 57 6.64 -0.98 -15.45
C VAL A 57 7.63 -0.44 -14.42
N LEU A 58 8.91 -0.86 -14.48
CA LEU A 58 9.96 -0.36 -13.58
C LEU A 58 10.21 1.14 -13.79
N ILE A 59 10.26 1.60 -15.05
CA ILE A 59 10.39 3.02 -15.38
C ILE A 59 9.18 3.81 -14.89
N LEU A 60 7.95 3.30 -15.11
CA LEU A 60 6.74 3.93 -14.58
C LEU A 60 6.82 4.09 -13.06
N GLY A 61 7.20 3.03 -12.35
CA GLY A 61 7.36 3.07 -10.91
C GLY A 61 8.45 4.05 -10.46
N ALA A 62 9.60 4.04 -11.12
CA ALA A 62 10.70 4.98 -10.85
C ALA A 62 10.25 6.43 -11.05
N LEU A 63 9.55 6.73 -12.15
CA LEU A 63 9.04 8.08 -12.44
C LEU A 63 7.99 8.56 -11.42
N ILE A 64 7.18 7.67 -10.86
CA ILE A 64 6.16 8.04 -9.87
C ILE A 64 6.77 8.20 -8.47
N PHE A 65 7.64 7.27 -8.04
CA PHE A 65 8.03 7.17 -6.63
C PHE A 65 9.37 7.82 -6.28
N LEU A 66 10.33 7.90 -7.21
CA LEU A 66 11.66 8.43 -6.89
C LEU A 66 11.76 9.97 -6.90
N PRO A 67 11.08 10.73 -7.79
CA PRO A 67 11.21 12.18 -7.77
C PRO A 67 10.77 12.78 -6.44
N PHE A 68 11.57 13.73 -5.94
CA PHE A 68 11.34 14.46 -4.68
C PHE A 68 11.31 13.59 -3.41
N LEU A 69 11.76 12.33 -3.46
CA LEU A 69 11.64 11.39 -2.35
C LEU A 69 12.35 11.87 -1.08
N GLY A 70 13.50 12.49 -1.20
CA GLY A 70 14.33 12.95 -0.07
C GLY A 70 14.50 14.46 0.02
N THR A 71 13.88 15.25 -0.87
CA THR A 71 13.93 16.71 -0.78
C THR A 71 12.83 17.28 0.12
N LEU A 72 11.93 16.42 0.56
CA LEU A 72 10.77 16.73 1.37
C LEU A 72 10.95 16.13 2.77
N GLY A 73 10.66 16.89 3.80
CA GLY A 73 10.70 16.42 5.18
C GLY A 73 9.78 15.23 5.44
N LEU A 74 10.08 14.46 6.47
CA LEU A 74 9.27 13.33 6.92
C LEU A 74 7.93 13.82 7.47
N TRP A 75 6.85 13.12 7.15
CA TRP A 75 5.50 13.50 7.56
C TRP A 75 5.16 12.98 8.96
N ASP A 76 4.83 13.92 9.84
CA ASP A 76 4.35 13.64 11.20
C ASP A 76 3.01 12.88 11.22
N PRO A 77 2.80 12.01 12.19
CA PRO A 77 3.75 11.62 13.25
C PRO A 77 4.55 10.35 12.93
N TRP A 78 4.20 9.62 11.87
CA TRP A 78 4.63 8.21 11.72
C TRP A 78 6.04 8.06 11.16
N GLU A 79 6.36 8.78 10.07
CA GLU A 79 7.69 8.64 9.46
C GLU A 79 8.81 9.04 10.42
N PRO A 80 8.76 10.23 11.08
CA PRO A 80 9.80 10.60 12.02
C PRO A 80 9.84 9.71 13.26
N HIS A 81 8.69 9.19 13.72
CA HIS A 81 8.65 8.24 14.84
C HIS A 81 9.47 6.98 14.52
N TYR A 82 9.14 6.32 13.41
CA TYR A 82 9.85 5.10 13.03
C TYR A 82 11.28 5.38 12.57
N GLY A 83 11.51 6.55 11.96
CA GLY A 83 12.84 7.04 11.59
C GLY A 83 13.76 7.22 12.78
N GLU A 84 13.26 7.78 13.91
CA GLU A 84 14.03 7.91 15.13
C GLU A 84 14.32 6.55 15.79
N VAL A 85 13.35 5.62 15.80
CA VAL A 85 13.59 4.26 16.27
C VAL A 85 14.69 3.58 15.44
N ALA A 86 14.69 3.77 14.11
CA ALA A 86 15.74 3.24 13.23
C ALA A 86 17.09 3.90 13.48
N ARG A 87 17.13 5.24 13.70
CA ARG A 87 18.34 5.95 14.08
C ARG A 87 18.88 5.48 15.42
N ALA A 88 18.00 5.27 16.39
CA ALA A 88 18.39 4.74 17.72
C ALA A 88 19.03 3.35 17.62
N MET A 89 18.52 2.46 16.74
CA MET A 89 19.15 1.16 16.47
C MET A 89 20.60 1.31 15.97
N ILE A 90 20.83 2.25 15.04
CA ILE A 90 22.17 2.51 14.49
C ILE A 90 23.10 3.04 15.58
N VAL A 91 22.67 4.05 16.33
CA VAL A 91 23.49 4.71 17.38
C VAL A 91 23.82 3.75 18.51
N ARG A 92 22.91 2.84 18.85
CA ARG A 92 23.09 1.85 19.93
C ARG A 92 23.79 0.57 19.45
N ASP A 93 23.99 0.42 18.13
CA ASP A 93 24.42 -0.83 17.47
C ASP A 93 23.55 -2.05 17.88
N ASP A 94 22.26 -1.81 18.17
CA ASP A 94 21.29 -2.80 18.60
C ASP A 94 20.15 -2.89 17.58
N TYR A 95 20.15 -3.93 16.74
CA TYR A 95 19.15 -4.15 15.68
C TYR A 95 18.04 -5.10 16.11
N VAL A 96 18.02 -5.54 17.36
CA VAL A 96 17.03 -6.51 17.88
C VAL A 96 15.96 -5.82 18.70
N TYR A 97 16.35 -4.93 19.64
CA TYR A 97 15.48 -4.29 20.62
C TYR A 97 15.19 -2.84 20.24
N PRO A 98 14.04 -2.55 19.59
CA PRO A 98 13.70 -1.20 19.17
C PRO A 98 13.59 -0.25 20.38
N TYR A 99 14.08 0.99 20.23
CA TYR A 99 14.14 1.95 21.31
C TYR A 99 13.63 3.33 20.86
N TRP A 100 12.87 3.99 21.72
CA TRP A 100 12.32 5.34 21.51
C TRP A 100 12.50 6.21 22.73
N GLU A 101 13.07 7.41 22.54
CA GLU A 101 13.39 8.37 23.63
C GLU A 101 14.18 7.69 24.76
N SER A 102 13.52 7.21 25.81
CA SER A 102 14.14 6.61 27.00
C SER A 102 13.62 5.20 27.32
N SER A 103 12.82 4.56 26.44
CA SER A 103 12.20 3.27 26.68
C SER A 103 12.20 2.37 25.42
N TYR A 104 11.84 1.10 25.59
CA TYR A 104 11.68 0.19 24.44
C TYR A 104 10.42 0.52 23.64
N PHE A 105 10.50 0.29 22.32
CA PHE A 105 9.42 0.54 21.40
C PHE A 105 8.83 -0.76 20.85
N PHE A 106 7.67 -1.17 21.35
CA PHE A 106 7.08 -2.49 21.06
C PHE A 106 5.84 -2.46 20.15
N SER A 107 5.44 -1.30 19.64
CA SER A 107 4.19 -1.21 18.88
C SER A 107 4.28 -1.61 17.40
N LYS A 108 5.48 -1.82 16.86
CA LYS A 108 5.65 -2.24 15.45
C LYS A 108 6.72 -3.32 15.31
N PRO A 109 6.57 -4.22 14.31
CA PRO A 109 7.60 -5.22 13.99
C PRO A 109 8.84 -4.58 13.37
N ALA A 110 9.95 -5.33 13.38
CA ALA A 110 11.27 -4.82 13.06
C ALA A 110 11.51 -4.50 11.59
N LEU A 111 10.90 -5.22 10.64
CA LEU A 111 11.31 -5.12 9.22
C LEU A 111 11.21 -3.69 8.65
N PRO A 112 10.14 -2.90 8.88
CA PRO A 112 10.10 -1.52 8.40
C PRO A 112 11.20 -0.65 9.03
N ILE A 113 11.54 -0.88 10.31
CA ILE A 113 12.58 -0.16 11.02
C ILE A 113 13.96 -0.55 10.48
N TRP A 114 14.21 -1.84 10.24
CA TRP A 114 15.42 -2.31 9.57
C TRP A 114 15.58 -1.74 8.15
N MET A 115 14.48 -1.61 7.40
CA MET A 115 14.52 -0.99 6.07
C MET A 115 14.95 0.47 6.15
N MET A 116 14.45 1.24 7.13
CA MET A 116 14.88 2.62 7.36
C MET A 116 16.34 2.69 7.80
N ALA A 117 16.76 1.87 8.76
CA ALA A 117 18.14 1.81 9.25
C ALA A 117 19.13 1.48 8.11
N LEU A 118 18.85 0.45 7.31
CA LEU A 118 19.66 0.09 6.15
C LEU A 118 19.74 1.21 5.11
N GLY A 119 18.63 1.90 4.87
CA GLY A 119 18.61 3.05 3.97
C GLY A 119 19.44 4.22 4.50
N MET A 120 19.37 4.51 5.79
CA MET A 120 20.21 5.54 6.46
C MET A 120 21.70 5.18 6.37
N LEU A 121 22.07 3.94 6.71
CA LEU A 121 23.43 3.42 6.58
C LEU A 121 23.96 3.54 5.14
N ALA A 122 23.14 3.21 4.15
CA ALA A 122 23.52 3.27 2.73
C ALA A 122 23.86 4.69 2.24
N VAL A 123 23.31 5.73 2.88
CA VAL A 123 23.57 7.13 2.53
C VAL A 123 24.50 7.84 3.52
N GLY A 124 25.08 7.11 4.48
CA GLY A 124 25.99 7.66 5.48
C GLY A 124 25.33 8.65 6.45
N ALA A 125 24.05 8.43 6.78
CA ALA A 125 23.30 9.34 7.62
C ALA A 125 23.46 9.06 9.13
N GLU A 126 24.20 8.04 9.52
CA GLU A 126 24.36 7.55 10.89
C GLU A 126 25.26 8.40 11.79
N GLY A 127 26.20 9.16 11.21
CA GLY A 127 27.41 9.67 11.90
C GLY A 127 27.31 11.03 12.56
N ALA A 128 26.22 11.78 12.44
CA ALA A 128 26.18 13.12 12.99
C ALA A 128 25.80 13.14 14.48
N PRO A 129 26.50 13.93 15.32
CA PRO A 129 26.21 14.06 16.75
C PRO A 129 24.81 14.58 17.07
N ALA A 130 24.35 14.33 18.30
CA ALA A 130 23.12 14.95 18.80
C ALA A 130 23.25 16.49 18.74
N GLY A 131 22.17 17.19 18.39
CA GLY A 131 22.16 18.64 18.28
C GLY A 131 22.76 19.23 17.00
N GLU A 132 23.18 18.38 16.04
CA GLU A 132 23.55 18.81 14.69
C GLU A 132 22.47 18.48 13.67
N PRO A 133 22.40 19.20 12.51
CA PRO A 133 21.42 18.91 11.47
C PRO A 133 21.61 17.50 10.89
N LEU A 134 20.50 16.88 10.49
CA LEU A 134 20.54 15.62 9.76
C LEU A 134 21.26 15.78 8.41
N GLY A 135 21.93 14.72 7.97
CA GLY A 135 22.58 14.69 6.66
C GLY A 135 21.56 14.90 5.53
N ALA A 136 21.99 15.56 4.45
CA ALA A 136 21.12 15.94 3.32
C ALA A 136 20.40 14.79 2.62
N TRP A 137 20.83 13.55 2.82
CA TRP A 137 20.27 12.35 2.21
C TRP A 137 19.45 11.47 3.17
N THR A 138 19.26 11.92 4.42
CA THR A 138 18.62 11.10 5.47
C THR A 138 17.19 10.71 5.11
N GLU A 139 16.36 11.67 4.71
CA GLU A 139 14.97 11.41 4.32
C GLU A 139 14.89 10.51 3.07
N TRP A 140 15.82 10.70 2.14
CA TRP A 140 15.93 9.86 0.95
C TRP A 140 16.29 8.42 1.33
N GLY A 141 17.29 8.24 2.20
CA GLY A 141 17.67 6.91 2.72
C GLY A 141 16.52 6.20 3.42
N ILE A 142 15.79 6.90 4.28
CA ILE A 142 14.64 6.36 5.00
C ILE A 142 13.54 5.88 4.04
N ARG A 143 13.20 6.64 2.99
CA ARG A 143 12.07 6.36 2.09
C ARG A 143 12.40 5.43 0.94
N LEU A 144 13.66 5.38 0.48
CA LEU A 144 14.05 4.60 -0.70
C LEU A 144 13.66 3.12 -0.63
N PRO A 145 13.90 2.37 0.47
CA PRO A 145 13.49 0.97 0.56
C PRO A 145 11.98 0.77 0.38
N PHE A 146 11.16 1.71 0.87
CA PHE A 146 9.69 1.66 0.73
C PHE A 146 9.25 1.96 -0.70
N ALA A 147 9.85 2.93 -1.35
CA ALA A 147 9.63 3.21 -2.78
C ALA A 147 10.02 2.00 -3.65
N MET A 148 11.11 1.30 -3.32
CA MET A 148 11.49 0.05 -4.01
C MET A 148 10.44 -1.04 -3.82
N VAL A 149 9.85 -1.18 -2.64
CA VAL A 149 8.73 -2.12 -2.40
C VAL A 149 7.47 -1.70 -3.16
N ALA A 150 7.20 -0.40 -3.31
CA ALA A 150 6.12 0.07 -4.17
C ALA A 150 6.35 -0.33 -5.63
N VAL A 151 7.56 -0.18 -6.16
CA VAL A 151 7.93 -0.64 -7.51
C VAL A 151 7.83 -2.17 -7.64
N LEU A 152 8.25 -2.93 -6.62
CA LEU A 152 8.04 -4.39 -6.54
C LEU A 152 6.55 -4.74 -6.62
N CYS A 153 5.69 -4.01 -5.93
CA CYS A 153 4.25 -4.20 -5.96
C CYS A 153 3.66 -3.96 -7.38
N LEU A 154 4.13 -2.91 -8.08
CA LEU A 154 3.76 -2.69 -9.50
C LEU A 154 4.19 -3.85 -10.40
N TRP A 155 5.41 -4.35 -10.20
CA TRP A 155 5.86 -5.54 -10.92
C TRP A 155 5.01 -6.77 -10.58
N ALA A 156 4.60 -6.95 -9.33
CA ALA A 156 3.77 -8.07 -8.90
C ALA A 156 2.38 -8.04 -9.55
N VAL A 157 1.70 -6.89 -9.59
CA VAL A 157 0.39 -6.77 -10.27
C VAL A 157 0.54 -6.91 -11.79
N TYR A 158 1.65 -6.43 -12.38
CA TYR A 158 1.99 -6.69 -13.78
C TYR A 158 2.06 -8.20 -14.05
N ARG A 159 2.80 -8.95 -13.22
CA ARG A 159 2.94 -10.41 -13.35
C ARG A 159 1.61 -11.12 -13.19
N LEU A 160 0.81 -10.73 -12.20
CA LEU A 160 -0.49 -11.33 -11.91
C LEU A 160 -1.48 -11.12 -13.06
N ALA A 161 -1.61 -9.89 -13.57
CA ALA A 161 -2.50 -9.59 -14.70
C ALA A 161 -2.00 -10.22 -16.02
N THR A 162 -0.67 -10.32 -16.21
CA THR A 162 -0.07 -11.01 -17.38
C THR A 162 -0.39 -12.50 -17.38
N GLN A 163 -0.39 -13.15 -16.22
CA GLN A 163 -0.78 -14.56 -16.08
C GLN A 163 -2.26 -14.77 -16.39
N LEU A 164 -3.12 -13.84 -15.96
CA LEU A 164 -4.57 -13.90 -16.18
C LEU A 164 -4.95 -13.62 -17.62
N LYS A 165 -4.20 -12.78 -18.32
CA LYS A 165 -4.51 -12.39 -19.70
C LYS A 165 -3.26 -12.26 -20.58
N ASP A 166 -2.62 -11.10 -20.56
CA ASP A 166 -1.42 -10.80 -21.37
C ASP A 166 -0.62 -9.62 -20.80
N ARG A 167 0.51 -9.30 -21.44
CA ARG A 167 1.40 -8.19 -21.04
C ARG A 167 0.72 -6.82 -21.07
N SER A 168 -0.21 -6.59 -22.00
CA SER A 168 -0.91 -5.32 -22.06
C SER A 168 -1.81 -5.10 -20.83
N ALA A 169 -2.53 -6.14 -20.40
CA ALA A 169 -3.27 -6.12 -19.14
C ALA A 169 -2.35 -5.89 -17.94
N GLY A 170 -1.16 -6.51 -17.94
CA GLY A 170 -0.15 -6.29 -16.91
C GLY A 170 0.31 -4.84 -16.79
N VAL A 171 0.65 -4.20 -17.92
CA VAL A 171 1.08 -2.79 -17.94
C VAL A 171 -0.06 -1.87 -17.51
N ILE A 172 -1.28 -2.12 -17.95
CA ILE A 172 -2.46 -1.36 -17.52
C ILE A 172 -2.70 -1.53 -16.01
N ALA A 173 -2.55 -2.74 -15.46
CA ALA A 173 -2.67 -2.97 -14.01
C ALA A 173 -1.63 -2.15 -13.21
N ALA A 174 -0.38 -2.13 -13.67
CA ALA A 174 0.67 -1.32 -13.06
C ALA A 174 0.37 0.19 -13.18
N LEU A 175 -0.18 0.67 -14.30
CA LEU A 175 -0.62 2.05 -14.47
C LEU A 175 -1.75 2.40 -13.49
N VAL A 176 -2.80 1.57 -13.43
CA VAL A 176 -3.95 1.76 -12.53
C VAL A 176 -3.50 1.83 -11.08
N LEU A 177 -2.68 0.89 -10.63
CA LEU A 177 -2.18 0.87 -9.26
C LEU A 177 -1.25 2.06 -8.99
N GLY A 178 -0.25 2.27 -9.86
CA GLY A 178 0.78 3.30 -9.68
C GLY A 178 0.23 4.73 -9.67
N THR A 179 -0.93 4.96 -10.29
CA THR A 179 -1.59 6.27 -10.33
C THR A 179 -2.81 6.37 -9.40
N SER A 180 -3.04 5.37 -8.56
CA SER A 180 -4.04 5.43 -7.49
C SER A 180 -3.54 6.29 -6.33
N ALA A 181 -4.35 7.23 -5.86
CA ALA A 181 -3.95 8.22 -4.84
C ALA A 181 -3.40 7.57 -3.56
N GLN A 182 -4.11 6.60 -3.00
CA GLN A 182 -3.68 5.91 -1.79
C GLN A 182 -2.34 5.18 -1.97
N PHE A 183 -2.13 4.55 -3.13
CA PHE A 183 -0.88 3.86 -3.42
C PHE A 183 0.31 4.84 -3.53
N ILE A 184 0.07 6.03 -4.10
CA ILE A 184 1.10 7.09 -4.20
C ILE A 184 1.45 7.61 -2.81
N PHE A 185 0.46 8.00 -2.00
CA PHE A 185 0.70 8.54 -0.66
C PHE A 185 1.46 7.56 0.24
N ILE A 186 1.05 6.28 0.25
CA ILE A 186 1.71 5.26 1.08
C ILE A 186 3.06 4.85 0.49
N GLY A 187 3.20 4.78 -0.83
CA GLY A 187 4.44 4.36 -1.50
C GLY A 187 5.55 5.39 -1.50
N LYS A 188 5.24 6.68 -1.33
CA LYS A 188 6.24 7.78 -1.21
C LYS A 188 6.66 8.05 0.24
N GLN A 189 6.10 7.35 1.19
CA GLN A 189 6.41 7.49 2.61
C GLN A 189 6.96 6.20 3.19
N ALA A 190 7.70 6.32 4.27
CA ALA A 190 8.26 5.18 5.01
C ALA A 190 7.21 4.62 6.00
N MET A 191 6.12 4.08 5.43
CA MET A 191 4.96 3.55 6.18
C MET A 191 4.97 2.03 6.21
N VAL A 192 4.68 1.45 7.38
CA VAL A 192 4.62 -0.03 7.59
C VAL A 192 3.63 -0.75 6.67
N ASP A 193 2.65 0.00 6.12
CA ASP A 193 1.65 -0.52 5.20
C ASP A 193 2.20 -0.83 3.82
N MET A 194 3.23 -0.11 3.37
CA MET A 194 3.84 -0.37 2.07
C MET A 194 4.51 -1.75 2.01
N PRO A 195 5.42 -2.13 2.92
CA PRO A 195 5.99 -3.47 2.90
C PRO A 195 4.96 -4.57 3.22
N LEU A 196 3.97 -4.33 4.09
CA LEU A 196 2.86 -5.26 4.28
C LEU A 196 2.21 -5.61 2.93
N VAL A 197 1.73 -4.60 2.19
CA VAL A 197 0.94 -4.82 0.96
C VAL A 197 1.83 -5.20 -0.22
N GLY A 198 3.02 -4.62 -0.34
CA GLY A 198 3.95 -4.92 -1.41
C GLY A 198 4.43 -6.37 -1.38
N PHE A 199 4.87 -6.86 -0.23
CA PHE A 199 5.28 -8.26 -0.08
C PHE A 199 4.10 -9.22 -0.17
N LEU A 200 2.94 -8.88 0.39
CA LEU A 200 1.74 -9.72 0.27
C LEU A 200 1.29 -9.85 -1.20
N THR A 201 1.33 -8.75 -1.97
CA THR A 201 0.97 -8.77 -3.39
C THR A 201 2.00 -9.56 -4.22
N ALA A 202 3.30 -9.42 -3.93
CA ALA A 202 4.33 -10.25 -4.55
C ALA A 202 4.13 -11.73 -4.22
N GLY A 203 3.83 -12.05 -2.96
CA GLY A 203 3.44 -13.38 -2.53
C GLY A 203 2.23 -13.92 -3.29
N LEU A 204 1.17 -13.10 -3.43
CA LEU A 204 -0.04 -13.46 -4.19
C LEU A 204 0.28 -13.85 -5.65
N ALA A 205 1.12 -13.06 -6.32
CA ALA A 205 1.53 -13.34 -7.70
C ALA A 205 2.33 -14.66 -7.81
N LEU A 206 3.22 -14.92 -6.86
CA LEU A 206 4.01 -16.17 -6.78
C LEU A 206 3.11 -17.36 -6.45
N PHE A 207 2.17 -17.22 -5.52
CA PHE A 207 1.19 -18.24 -5.18
C PHE A 207 0.33 -18.63 -6.39
N CYS A 208 -0.21 -17.64 -7.08
CA CYS A 208 -1.01 -17.87 -8.27
C CYS A 208 -0.21 -18.65 -9.33
N ARG A 209 1.05 -18.30 -9.52
CA ARG A 209 1.96 -18.99 -10.42
C ARG A 209 2.20 -20.44 -10.01
N ALA A 210 2.50 -20.66 -8.73
CA ALA A 210 2.80 -22.00 -8.22
C ALA A 210 1.60 -22.95 -8.22
N VAL A 211 0.40 -22.43 -7.92
CA VAL A 211 -0.77 -23.27 -7.63
C VAL A 211 -1.65 -23.51 -8.85
N PHE A 212 -1.79 -22.51 -9.74
CA PHE A 212 -2.72 -22.57 -10.87
C PHE A 212 -2.07 -22.90 -12.23
N ASP A 213 -0.74 -22.76 -12.35
CA ASP A 213 -0.04 -23.17 -13.57
C ASP A 213 0.25 -24.68 -13.54
N GLU A 214 -0.06 -25.38 -14.63
CA GLU A 214 0.05 -26.85 -14.73
C GLU A 214 1.48 -27.31 -15.04
N ASP A 215 2.29 -26.48 -15.72
CA ASP A 215 3.63 -26.83 -16.19
C ASP A 215 4.76 -26.58 -15.16
N GLU A 216 4.42 -26.36 -13.90
CA GLU A 216 5.39 -25.91 -12.89
C GLU A 216 6.13 -27.03 -12.14
N ASP A 217 5.80 -28.31 -12.40
CA ASP A 217 6.46 -29.45 -11.75
C ASP A 217 7.80 -29.86 -12.42
N ARG A 218 8.20 -29.16 -13.49
CA ARG A 218 9.52 -29.35 -14.09
C ARG A 218 10.65 -28.96 -13.09
N PRO A 219 11.86 -29.55 -13.25
CA PRO A 219 13.02 -29.10 -12.49
C PRO A 219 13.25 -27.60 -12.64
N GLY A 220 13.50 -26.91 -11.53
CA GLY A 220 13.83 -25.47 -11.58
C GLY A 220 15.16 -25.24 -12.28
N THR A 221 15.29 -24.17 -13.03
CA THR A 221 16.58 -23.72 -13.60
C THR A 221 17.51 -23.26 -12.49
N GLY A 222 18.82 -23.19 -12.77
CA GLY A 222 19.80 -22.65 -11.84
C GLY A 222 19.49 -21.24 -11.36
N ALA A 223 18.97 -20.38 -12.25
CA ALA A 223 18.54 -19.00 -11.92
C ALA A 223 17.32 -19.01 -10.99
N GLU A 224 16.28 -19.80 -11.29
CA GLU A 224 15.07 -19.89 -10.44
C GLU A 224 15.42 -20.40 -9.03
N ARG A 225 16.25 -21.44 -8.93
CA ARG A 225 16.73 -21.97 -7.65
C ARG A 225 17.62 -20.97 -6.90
N GLY A 226 18.53 -20.30 -7.61
CA GLY A 226 19.41 -19.29 -7.03
C GLY A 226 18.64 -18.09 -6.46
N VAL A 227 17.62 -17.59 -7.16
CA VAL A 227 16.75 -16.51 -6.68
C VAL A 227 15.94 -16.94 -5.44
N ALA A 228 15.35 -18.16 -5.47
CA ALA A 228 14.58 -18.66 -4.33
C ALA A 228 15.48 -18.89 -3.09
N ALA A 229 16.63 -19.52 -3.27
CA ALA A 229 17.61 -19.75 -2.22
C ALA A 229 18.19 -18.45 -1.65
N GLY A 230 18.52 -17.49 -2.52
CA GLY A 230 18.96 -16.15 -2.13
C GLY A 230 17.90 -15.38 -1.35
N GLY A 231 16.62 -15.49 -1.75
CA GLY A 231 15.50 -14.91 -1.04
C GLY A 231 15.35 -15.47 0.39
N ILE A 232 15.45 -16.79 0.56
CA ILE A 232 15.44 -17.42 1.90
C ILE A 232 16.64 -16.90 2.71
N ALA A 233 17.84 -16.95 2.14
CA ALA A 233 19.05 -16.55 2.83
C ALA A 233 19.01 -15.08 3.28
N LEU A 234 18.59 -14.18 2.39
CA LEU A 234 18.52 -12.75 2.69
C LEU A 234 17.44 -12.42 3.74
N ALA A 235 16.33 -13.15 3.73
CA ALA A 235 15.26 -12.90 4.70
C ALA A 235 15.58 -13.48 6.10
N LEU A 236 16.36 -14.57 6.18
CA LEU A 236 16.60 -15.29 7.42
C LEU A 236 17.93 -14.91 8.10
N PHE A 237 19.05 -15.02 7.40
CA PHE A 237 20.36 -14.96 8.06
C PHE A 237 20.72 -13.60 8.68
N PRO A 238 20.40 -12.44 8.09
CA PRO A 238 20.71 -11.16 8.72
C PRO A 238 20.06 -11.01 10.10
N GLN A 239 18.80 -11.42 10.26
CA GLN A 239 18.13 -11.36 11.56
C GLN A 239 18.71 -12.36 12.57
N LEU A 240 19.08 -13.57 12.14
CA LEU A 240 19.72 -14.55 13.02
C LEU A 240 21.10 -14.08 13.49
N ILE A 241 21.86 -13.41 12.62
CA ILE A 241 23.13 -12.80 12.97
C ILE A 241 22.93 -11.68 13.99
N ALA A 242 21.96 -10.78 13.75
CA ALA A 242 21.64 -9.69 14.68
C ALA A 242 21.23 -10.25 16.07
N ILE A 243 20.31 -11.23 16.11
CA ILE A 243 19.87 -11.86 17.35
C ILE A 243 21.06 -12.56 18.05
N GLY A 244 21.87 -13.31 17.28
CA GLY A 244 23.02 -14.03 17.84
C GLY A 244 24.09 -13.14 18.47
N ARG A 245 24.24 -11.88 18.02
CA ARG A 245 25.16 -10.89 18.62
C ARG A 245 24.70 -10.42 20.00
N GLU A 246 23.38 -10.36 20.22
CA GLU A 246 22.79 -9.90 21.48
C GLU A 246 22.68 -11.00 22.55
N LEU A 247 22.84 -12.27 22.17
CA LEU A 247 22.68 -13.41 23.06
C LEU A 247 24.05 -13.85 23.61
N HIS A 248 24.14 -13.97 24.94
CA HIS A 248 25.38 -14.35 25.62
C HIS A 248 25.31 -15.71 26.32
N ASP A 249 24.08 -16.27 26.47
CA ASP A 249 23.85 -17.56 27.11
C ASP A 249 23.74 -18.69 26.07
N ALA A 250 24.42 -19.82 26.31
CA ALA A 250 24.38 -20.98 25.44
C ALA A 250 22.97 -21.54 25.25
N ALA A 251 22.11 -21.49 26.27
CA ALA A 251 20.71 -21.91 26.16
C ALA A 251 19.88 -21.06 25.21
N GLN A 252 20.20 -19.76 25.11
CA GLN A 252 19.54 -18.83 24.19
C GLN A 252 20.13 -18.92 22.77
N ILE A 253 21.42 -19.23 22.64
CA ILE A 253 22.12 -19.36 21.35
C ILE A 253 21.69 -20.65 20.61
N ALA A 254 21.42 -21.72 21.32
CA ALA A 254 21.10 -23.03 20.71
C ALA A 254 19.90 -22.99 19.75
N PRO A 255 18.75 -22.37 20.07
CA PRO A 255 17.64 -22.20 19.13
C PRO A 255 18.00 -21.41 17.86
N VAL A 256 18.84 -20.37 17.99
CA VAL A 256 19.30 -19.56 16.85
C VAL A 256 20.20 -20.39 15.93
N LEU A 257 21.11 -21.18 16.48
CA LEU A 257 21.92 -22.12 15.70
C LEU A 257 21.05 -23.19 15.03
N GLY A 258 20.05 -23.74 15.75
CA GLY A 258 19.08 -24.68 15.18
C GLY A 258 18.30 -24.07 13.99
N ALA A 259 17.83 -22.84 14.12
CA ALA A 259 17.18 -22.13 13.04
C ALA A 259 18.14 -21.87 11.86
N ALA A 260 19.39 -21.50 12.13
CA ALA A 260 20.40 -21.30 11.09
C ALA A 260 20.72 -22.60 10.33
N LEU A 261 20.89 -23.74 11.03
CA LEU A 261 21.12 -25.05 10.42
C LEU A 261 19.91 -25.47 9.56
N LEU A 262 18.69 -25.30 10.07
CA LEU A 262 17.48 -25.59 9.30
C LEU A 262 17.37 -24.67 8.06
N GLY A 263 17.74 -23.40 8.20
CA GLY A 263 17.82 -22.45 7.09
C GLY A 263 18.81 -22.89 6.01
N VAL A 264 20.02 -23.33 6.41
CA VAL A 264 21.01 -23.90 5.49
C VAL A 264 20.46 -25.13 4.79
N ALA A 265 19.78 -26.02 5.52
CA ALA A 265 19.14 -27.19 4.92
C ALA A 265 18.09 -26.86 3.89
N PHE A 266 17.22 -25.85 4.15
CA PHE A 266 16.25 -25.34 3.17
C PHE A 266 16.93 -24.75 1.93
N VAL A 267 17.93 -23.89 2.11
CA VAL A 267 18.70 -23.28 1.01
C VAL A 267 19.34 -24.38 0.15
N ALA A 268 20.01 -25.36 0.79
CA ALA A 268 20.63 -26.48 0.10
C ALA A 268 19.60 -27.33 -0.67
N ALA A 269 18.46 -27.67 -0.05
CA ALA A 269 17.39 -28.40 -0.70
C ALA A 269 16.85 -27.70 -1.94
N VAL A 270 16.65 -26.35 -1.84
CA VAL A 270 16.19 -25.53 -2.96
C VAL A 270 17.22 -25.52 -4.09
N VAL A 271 18.49 -25.27 -3.78
CA VAL A 271 19.58 -25.22 -4.78
C VAL A 271 19.74 -26.56 -5.50
N LEU A 272 19.67 -27.67 -4.76
CA LEU A 272 19.99 -29.00 -5.30
C LEU A 272 18.82 -29.63 -6.07
N LYS A 273 17.57 -29.48 -5.60
CA LYS A 273 16.48 -30.37 -6.04
C LYS A 273 15.14 -29.65 -6.33
N ALA A 274 14.99 -28.35 -6.04
CA ALA A 274 13.68 -27.73 -6.16
C ALA A 274 13.13 -27.75 -7.58
N THR A 275 11.85 -28.09 -7.70
CA THR A 275 11.07 -27.87 -8.91
C THR A 275 10.76 -26.37 -9.06
N LYS A 276 10.34 -25.96 -10.24
CA LYS A 276 9.93 -24.58 -10.49
C LYS A 276 8.80 -24.15 -9.56
N ARG A 277 7.80 -25.01 -9.32
CA ARG A 277 6.73 -24.80 -8.33
C ARG A 277 7.30 -24.52 -6.94
N GLN A 278 8.26 -25.34 -6.50
CA GLN A 278 8.90 -25.18 -5.18
C GLN A 278 9.68 -23.88 -5.08
N CYS A 279 10.32 -23.41 -6.15
CA CYS A 279 10.98 -22.11 -6.17
C CYS A 279 9.96 -20.95 -6.00
N TYR A 280 8.81 -21.01 -6.67
CA TYR A 280 7.76 -20.01 -6.49
C TYR A 280 7.12 -20.09 -5.10
N LEU A 281 6.89 -21.29 -4.56
CA LEU A 281 6.37 -21.45 -3.19
C LEU A 281 7.36 -20.96 -2.14
N ALA A 282 8.65 -21.20 -2.30
CA ALA A 282 9.68 -20.65 -1.42
C ALA A 282 9.61 -19.11 -1.41
N GLY A 283 9.56 -18.50 -2.59
CA GLY A 283 9.35 -17.05 -2.72
C GLY A 283 8.04 -16.59 -2.07
N PHE A 284 6.94 -17.30 -2.29
CA PHE A 284 5.64 -16.97 -1.68
C PHE A 284 5.71 -16.97 -0.15
N TYR A 285 6.20 -18.03 0.47
CA TYR A 285 6.26 -18.12 1.93
C TYR A 285 7.22 -17.10 2.55
N VAL A 286 8.35 -16.82 1.87
CA VAL A 286 9.26 -15.73 2.26
C VAL A 286 8.56 -14.37 2.18
N MET A 287 7.84 -14.08 1.09
CA MET A 287 7.12 -12.79 0.95
C MET A 287 6.03 -12.62 2.01
N VAL A 288 5.28 -13.68 2.33
CA VAL A 288 4.27 -13.64 3.41
C VAL A 288 4.93 -13.48 4.78
N ALA A 289 6.09 -14.08 5.02
CA ALA A 289 6.87 -13.90 6.24
C ALA A 289 7.40 -12.46 6.40
N LEU A 290 7.94 -11.86 5.32
CA LEU A 290 8.35 -10.45 5.32
C LEU A 290 7.16 -9.50 5.52
N SER A 291 6.01 -9.83 4.93
CA SER A 291 4.76 -9.10 5.17
C SER A 291 4.33 -9.18 6.65
N ALA A 292 4.48 -10.35 7.28
CA ALA A 292 4.21 -10.51 8.71
C ALA A 292 5.22 -9.73 9.58
N LEU A 293 6.49 -9.75 9.24
CA LEU A 293 7.54 -8.94 9.90
C LEU A 293 7.33 -7.42 9.68
N SER A 294 6.42 -7.02 8.79
CA SER A 294 6.06 -5.62 8.57
C SER A 294 4.90 -5.15 9.45
N LYS A 295 3.87 -5.98 9.65
CA LYS A 295 2.65 -5.56 10.38
C LYS A 295 1.95 -6.72 11.13
N GLY A 296 2.70 -7.67 11.69
CA GLY A 296 2.17 -8.74 12.53
C GLY A 296 1.30 -9.75 11.78
N LEU A 297 0.18 -10.13 12.38
CA LEU A 297 -0.70 -11.19 11.86
C LEU A 297 -1.59 -10.78 10.68
N ALA A 298 -1.61 -9.51 10.30
CA ALA A 298 -2.50 -8.99 9.25
C ALA A 298 -2.43 -9.78 7.92
N PRO A 299 -1.25 -10.13 7.35
CA PRO A 299 -1.21 -10.88 6.09
C PRO A 299 -1.84 -12.28 6.20
N LEU A 300 -1.74 -12.94 7.35
CA LEU A 300 -2.36 -14.24 7.57
C LEU A 300 -3.88 -14.14 7.68
N ALA A 301 -4.39 -13.09 8.34
CA ALA A 301 -5.80 -12.82 8.46
C ALA A 301 -6.46 -12.43 7.12
N ILE A 302 -5.69 -11.90 6.19
CA ILE A 302 -6.16 -11.56 4.83
C ILE A 302 -6.07 -12.79 3.92
N LEU A 303 -4.90 -13.43 3.84
CA LEU A 303 -4.64 -14.49 2.86
C LEU A 303 -5.26 -15.83 3.26
N GLY A 304 -5.15 -16.23 4.52
CA GLY A 304 -5.63 -17.53 5.00
C GLY A 304 -7.12 -17.75 4.71
N PRO A 305 -8.02 -16.87 5.21
CA PRO A 305 -9.43 -17.00 4.92
C PRO A 305 -9.78 -16.86 3.43
N ALA A 306 -9.03 -16.05 2.66
CA ALA A 306 -9.24 -15.96 1.21
C ALA A 306 -8.98 -17.31 0.52
N VAL A 307 -7.94 -18.04 0.92
CA VAL A 307 -7.66 -19.42 0.42
C VAL A 307 -8.79 -20.36 0.83
N VAL A 308 -9.22 -20.31 2.10
CA VAL A 308 -10.32 -21.16 2.59
C VAL A 308 -11.62 -20.88 1.83
N LEU A 309 -12.00 -19.62 1.67
CA LEU A 309 -13.20 -19.22 0.92
C LEU A 309 -13.11 -19.64 -0.54
N TYR A 310 -11.94 -19.49 -1.17
CA TYR A 310 -11.73 -19.98 -2.53
C TYR A 310 -11.97 -21.49 -2.63
N ILE A 311 -11.41 -22.30 -1.70
CA ILE A 311 -11.58 -23.75 -1.67
C ILE A 311 -13.05 -24.12 -1.49
N LEU A 312 -13.76 -23.45 -0.59
CA LEU A 312 -15.18 -23.68 -0.34
C LEU A 312 -16.04 -23.39 -1.60
N LEU A 313 -15.75 -22.33 -2.32
CA LEU A 313 -16.48 -21.91 -3.51
C LEU A 313 -16.14 -22.76 -4.75
N SER A 314 -14.86 -23.08 -4.94
CA SER A 314 -14.37 -23.85 -6.10
C SER A 314 -14.42 -25.35 -5.92
N ARG A 315 -14.45 -25.82 -4.66
CA ARG A 315 -14.25 -27.23 -4.23
C ARG A 315 -12.91 -27.84 -4.66
N ASP A 316 -11.91 -26.98 -5.00
CA ASP A 316 -10.57 -27.42 -5.40
C ASP A 316 -9.65 -27.59 -4.16
N TRP A 317 -9.83 -28.69 -3.44
CA TRP A 317 -8.99 -29.06 -2.30
C TRP A 317 -7.53 -29.34 -2.67
N ARG A 318 -7.25 -29.59 -3.95
CA ARG A 318 -5.88 -29.82 -4.44
C ARG A 318 -4.98 -28.60 -4.27
N VAL A 319 -5.58 -27.42 -4.09
CA VAL A 319 -4.83 -26.18 -3.76
C VAL A 319 -3.93 -26.38 -2.54
N LEU A 320 -4.41 -27.04 -1.48
CA LEU A 320 -3.61 -27.29 -0.26
C LEU A 320 -2.38 -28.16 -0.55
N LEU A 321 -2.54 -29.18 -1.41
CA LEU A 321 -1.45 -30.05 -1.81
C LEU A 321 -0.45 -29.31 -2.72
N ARG A 322 -0.95 -28.56 -3.71
CA ARG A 322 -0.11 -27.75 -4.61
C ARG A 322 0.65 -26.66 -3.85
N ALA A 323 0.04 -26.05 -2.83
CA ALA A 323 0.66 -25.04 -1.97
C ALA A 323 1.70 -25.63 -1.00
N GLN A 324 1.77 -26.94 -0.85
CA GLN A 324 2.72 -27.63 0.07
C GLN A 324 2.71 -26.99 1.48
N VAL A 325 1.51 -26.74 2.01
CA VAL A 325 1.29 -25.97 3.25
C VAL A 325 2.16 -26.41 4.43
N PRO A 326 2.38 -27.72 4.73
CA PRO A 326 3.22 -28.09 5.87
C PRO A 326 4.68 -27.62 5.70
N LEU A 327 5.30 -27.89 4.55
CA LEU A 327 6.69 -27.50 4.29
C LEU A 327 6.85 -25.98 4.19
N GLY A 328 5.93 -25.34 3.48
CA GLY A 328 5.93 -23.91 3.36
C GLY A 328 5.63 -23.19 4.68
N GLY A 329 4.75 -23.77 5.52
CA GLY A 329 4.49 -23.27 6.87
C GLY A 329 5.74 -23.31 7.77
N VAL A 330 6.54 -24.36 7.67
CA VAL A 330 7.85 -24.40 8.36
C VAL A 330 8.78 -23.29 7.86
N LEU A 331 8.86 -23.08 6.53
CA LEU A 331 9.68 -21.99 5.98
C LEU A 331 9.17 -20.63 6.41
N PHE A 332 7.84 -20.40 6.40
CA PHE A 332 7.23 -19.17 6.91
C PHE A 332 7.62 -18.92 8.36
N LEU A 333 7.44 -19.91 9.23
CA LEU A 333 7.78 -19.78 10.65
C LEU A 333 9.29 -19.56 10.84
N LEU A 334 10.12 -20.27 10.10
CA LEU A 334 11.58 -20.11 10.16
C LEU A 334 12.01 -18.66 9.86
N VAL A 335 11.36 -17.98 8.91
CA VAL A 335 11.68 -16.59 8.55
C VAL A 335 10.97 -15.60 9.46
N ALA A 336 9.70 -15.83 9.79
CA ALA A 336 8.91 -14.83 10.53
C ALA A 336 9.15 -14.86 12.03
N SER A 337 9.36 -16.03 12.66
CA SER A 337 9.30 -16.17 14.12
C SER A 337 10.55 -15.74 14.89
N PRO A 338 11.80 -15.79 14.39
CA PRO A 338 12.97 -15.58 15.23
C PRO A 338 12.92 -14.27 16.01
N TRP A 339 12.66 -13.15 15.35
CA TRP A 339 12.57 -11.85 16.01
C TRP A 339 11.40 -11.79 17.00
N TYR A 340 10.21 -12.28 16.62
CA TYR A 340 9.03 -12.27 17.52
C TYR A 340 9.26 -13.11 18.77
N VAL A 341 9.88 -14.27 18.65
CA VAL A 341 10.19 -15.15 19.78
C VAL A 341 11.21 -14.47 20.71
N THR A 342 12.28 -13.90 20.14
CA THR A 342 13.29 -13.18 20.92
C THR A 342 12.67 -12.04 21.75
N LEU A 343 11.83 -11.22 21.14
CA LEU A 343 11.19 -10.13 21.88
C LEU A 343 10.09 -10.60 22.85
N SER A 344 9.39 -11.68 22.54
CA SER A 344 8.38 -12.22 23.45
C SER A 344 8.98 -12.84 24.71
N LEU A 345 10.26 -13.23 24.68
CA LEU A 345 11.02 -13.73 25.82
C LEU A 345 11.83 -12.64 26.55
N PHE A 346 11.80 -11.41 26.05
CA PHE A 346 12.54 -10.29 26.61
C PHE A 346 11.74 -9.59 27.71
N ASP A 347 12.40 -9.33 28.86
CA ASP A 347 11.78 -8.73 30.06
C ASP A 347 11.74 -7.19 30.04
N GLY A 348 12.33 -6.55 29.01
CA GLY A 348 12.29 -5.09 28.85
C GLY A 348 10.87 -4.57 28.75
N ARG A 349 10.70 -3.30 29.17
CA ARG A 349 9.39 -2.66 29.24
C ARG A 349 9.36 -1.37 28.43
N ASP A 350 8.20 -1.07 27.82
CA ASP A 350 7.93 0.19 27.13
C ASP A 350 7.62 1.34 28.13
N ASP A 351 7.28 2.52 27.60
CA ASP A 351 6.91 3.71 28.33
C ASP A 351 5.64 3.56 29.21
N GLU A 352 4.80 2.56 28.91
CA GLU A 352 3.61 2.19 29.70
C GLU A 352 3.92 1.06 30.70
N GLY A 353 5.16 0.60 30.80
CA GLY A 353 5.57 -0.50 31.68
C GLY A 353 5.19 -1.88 31.19
N LYS A 354 4.79 -2.04 29.91
CA LYS A 354 4.37 -3.29 29.30
C LYS A 354 5.56 -4.01 28.64
N THR A 355 5.57 -5.34 28.74
CA THR A 355 6.46 -6.19 27.94
C THR A 355 6.06 -6.19 26.48
N PHE A 356 6.95 -6.68 25.59
CA PHE A 356 6.61 -6.85 24.18
C PHE A 356 5.37 -7.74 23.99
N PHE A 357 5.26 -8.84 24.75
CA PHE A 357 4.11 -9.74 24.65
C PHE A 357 2.79 -9.04 24.98
N GLU A 358 2.76 -8.26 26.07
CA GLU A 358 1.59 -7.50 26.50
C GLU A 358 1.22 -6.39 25.52
N ARG A 359 2.22 -5.63 25.04
CA ARG A 359 2.00 -4.51 24.13
C ARG A 359 1.64 -4.97 22.73
N PHE A 360 2.48 -5.81 22.13
CA PHE A 360 2.33 -6.18 20.71
C PHE A 360 1.23 -7.22 20.49
N TRP A 361 1.26 -8.36 21.22
CA TRP A 361 0.30 -9.42 20.99
C TRP A 361 -1.07 -9.12 21.60
N LEU A 362 -1.13 -8.83 22.89
CA LEU A 362 -2.42 -8.66 23.58
C LEU A 362 -3.09 -7.34 23.20
N HIS A 363 -2.38 -6.21 23.27
CA HIS A 363 -2.98 -4.91 23.01
C HIS A 363 -3.10 -4.60 21.51
N ASP A 364 -1.99 -4.64 20.76
CA ASP A 364 -1.96 -4.13 19.38
C ASP A 364 -2.51 -5.12 18.33
N ASN A 365 -2.44 -6.44 18.55
CA ASN A 365 -2.99 -7.41 17.62
C ASN A 365 -4.39 -7.89 18.05
N PHE A 366 -4.53 -8.52 19.22
CA PHE A 366 -5.81 -9.09 19.62
C PHE A 366 -6.81 -8.04 20.15
N GLY A 367 -6.34 -7.04 20.90
CA GLY A 367 -7.21 -5.97 21.43
C GLY A 367 -7.86 -5.12 20.35
N ARG A 368 -7.13 -4.80 19.27
CA ARG A 368 -7.67 -3.99 18.15
C ARG A 368 -8.75 -4.71 17.35
N VAL A 369 -8.69 -6.02 17.25
CA VAL A 369 -9.69 -6.79 16.52
C VAL A 369 -11.00 -6.88 17.32
N GLY A 370 -10.91 -7.05 18.65
CA GLY A 370 -12.06 -7.35 19.52
C GLY A 370 -12.67 -6.14 20.24
N ALA A 371 -11.87 -5.14 20.64
CA ALA A 371 -12.32 -4.07 21.55
C ALA A 371 -12.36 -2.65 20.94
N GLY A 372 -11.78 -2.42 19.77
CA GLY A 372 -11.75 -1.09 19.14
C GLY A 372 -10.93 -0.06 19.94
N VAL A 373 -9.61 -0.23 20.00
CA VAL A 373 -8.72 0.54 20.88
C VAL A 373 -8.50 1.99 20.42
N HIS A 374 -8.45 2.24 19.12
CA HIS A 374 -8.34 3.57 18.51
C HIS A 374 -8.99 3.52 17.13
N GLY A 375 -9.50 4.64 16.64
CA GLY A 375 -9.96 4.82 15.28
C GLY A 375 -11.43 5.20 15.16
N ASP A 376 -11.80 5.60 13.96
CA ASP A 376 -13.16 5.99 13.65
C ASP A 376 -14.11 4.78 13.71
N ARG A 377 -15.25 4.97 14.33
CA ARG A 377 -16.38 4.04 14.21
C ARG A 377 -17.08 4.32 12.90
N GLY A 378 -16.74 3.55 11.86
CA GLY A 378 -17.39 3.67 10.56
C GLY A 378 -18.45 2.61 10.32
N GLY A 379 -19.53 2.96 9.58
CA GLY A 379 -20.51 2.01 9.08
C GLY A 379 -19.95 1.08 7.97
N LEU A 380 -20.83 0.24 7.39
CA LEU A 380 -20.46 -0.66 6.29
C LEU A 380 -19.94 0.08 5.05
N GLY A 381 -20.39 1.33 4.81
CA GLY A 381 -19.96 2.17 3.71
C GLY A 381 -18.59 2.82 3.86
N TYR A 382 -18.01 2.83 5.06
CA TYR A 382 -16.77 3.55 5.36
C TYR A 382 -15.65 3.25 4.34
N PHE A 383 -15.35 1.98 4.11
CA PHE A 383 -14.28 1.61 3.17
C PHE A 383 -14.67 1.73 1.70
N LEU A 384 -15.96 1.88 1.35
CA LEU A 384 -16.36 2.26 -0.01
C LEU A 384 -15.92 3.69 -0.31
N GLU A 385 -16.09 4.61 0.62
CA GLU A 385 -15.63 5.99 0.52
C GLU A 385 -14.10 6.05 0.44
N GLN A 386 -13.40 5.30 1.31
CA GLN A 386 -11.93 5.24 1.29
C GLN A 386 -11.38 4.68 -0.04
N LEU A 387 -12.03 3.66 -0.60
CA LEU A 387 -11.69 3.15 -1.94
C LEU A 387 -12.02 4.17 -3.03
N ALA A 388 -13.14 4.91 -2.90
CA ALA A 388 -13.52 5.92 -3.87
C ALA A 388 -12.44 7.00 -3.98
N TYR A 389 -11.95 7.50 -2.85
CA TYR A 389 -10.89 8.50 -2.82
C TYR A 389 -9.52 7.91 -3.17
N GLY A 390 -9.19 6.75 -2.63
CA GLY A 390 -7.89 6.11 -2.78
C GLY A 390 -7.60 5.58 -4.18
N MET A 391 -8.64 5.16 -4.90
CA MET A 391 -8.55 4.67 -6.28
C MET A 391 -9.11 5.64 -7.32
N PHE A 392 -9.38 6.91 -6.99
CA PHE A 392 -9.83 7.88 -7.99
C PHE A 392 -8.78 8.06 -9.09
N PRO A 393 -9.16 8.10 -10.39
CA PRO A 393 -10.52 7.93 -10.92
C PRO A 393 -10.92 6.47 -11.17
N TRP A 394 -10.03 5.51 -10.97
CA TRP A 394 -10.16 4.09 -11.31
C TRP A 394 -11.34 3.41 -10.61
N VAL A 395 -11.74 3.90 -9.44
CA VAL A 395 -12.89 3.39 -8.67
C VAL A 395 -14.17 3.35 -9.51
N ALA A 396 -14.34 4.25 -10.46
CA ALA A 396 -15.49 4.29 -11.36
C ALA A 396 -15.62 3.00 -12.21
N LEU A 397 -14.52 2.31 -12.44
CA LEU A 397 -14.47 1.05 -13.21
C LEU A 397 -14.62 -0.19 -12.32
N VAL A 398 -14.43 -0.08 -11.00
CA VAL A 398 -14.43 -1.22 -10.07
C VAL A 398 -15.72 -2.01 -10.08
N PRO A 399 -16.96 -1.42 -10.06
CA PRO A 399 -18.18 -2.21 -10.09
C PRO A 399 -18.28 -3.10 -11.34
N HIS A 400 -17.83 -2.59 -12.48
CA HIS A 400 -17.85 -3.34 -13.75
C HIS A 400 -16.78 -4.43 -13.78
N ALA A 401 -15.60 -4.14 -13.27
CA ALA A 401 -14.51 -5.11 -13.16
C ALA A 401 -14.87 -6.29 -12.25
N LEU A 402 -15.55 -6.02 -11.13
CA LEU A 402 -16.08 -7.06 -10.24
C LEU A 402 -17.18 -7.88 -10.94
N GLY A 403 -18.13 -7.22 -11.61
CA GLY A 403 -19.18 -7.88 -12.37
C GLY A 403 -18.63 -8.74 -13.52
N PHE A 404 -17.59 -8.26 -14.22
CA PHE A 404 -16.88 -9.01 -15.24
C PHE A 404 -16.20 -10.27 -14.68
N ALA A 405 -15.46 -10.11 -13.59
CA ALA A 405 -14.75 -11.22 -12.96
C ALA A 405 -15.69 -12.30 -12.36
N ALA A 406 -16.88 -11.90 -11.92
CA ALA A 406 -17.87 -12.80 -11.34
C ALA A 406 -18.71 -13.56 -12.41
N ARG A 407 -18.77 -13.06 -13.66
CA ARG A 407 -19.56 -13.70 -14.74
C ARG A 407 -18.91 -14.99 -15.23
N ARG A 408 -19.76 -15.96 -15.59
CA ARG A 408 -19.29 -17.09 -16.39
C ARG A 408 -19.12 -16.63 -17.84
N PRO A 409 -17.98 -16.92 -18.50
CA PRO A 409 -17.85 -16.65 -19.92
C PRO A 409 -18.92 -17.44 -20.71
N PRO A 410 -19.39 -16.93 -21.83
CA PRO A 410 -20.25 -17.68 -22.74
C PRO A 410 -19.62 -19.01 -23.17
N ALA A 411 -20.45 -20.02 -23.44
CA ALA A 411 -19.97 -21.30 -23.97
C ALA A 411 -19.20 -21.06 -25.27
N GLY A 412 -17.96 -21.54 -25.36
CA GLY A 412 -17.04 -21.32 -26.48
C GLY A 412 -16.01 -20.20 -26.30
N GLU A 413 -16.17 -19.29 -25.31
CA GLU A 413 -15.17 -18.31 -24.90
C GLU A 413 -14.42 -18.77 -23.64
N GLU A 414 -14.55 -20.02 -23.22
CA GLU A 414 -13.92 -20.57 -22.05
C GLU A 414 -12.39 -20.61 -22.26
N GLY A 415 -11.69 -19.69 -21.63
CA GLY A 415 -10.23 -19.74 -21.55
C GLY A 415 -9.77 -20.95 -20.71
N PRO A 416 -8.44 -21.21 -20.62
CA PRO A 416 -7.92 -22.31 -19.82
C PRO A 416 -8.51 -22.30 -18.41
N ASP A 417 -8.95 -23.46 -17.93
CA ASP A 417 -9.57 -23.62 -16.59
C ASP A 417 -8.70 -23.07 -15.47
N ALA A 418 -7.38 -23.15 -15.60
CA ALA A 418 -6.40 -22.56 -14.70
C ALA A 418 -6.54 -21.04 -14.54
N ARG A 419 -6.74 -20.31 -15.64
CA ARG A 419 -6.92 -18.84 -15.60
C ARG A 419 -8.22 -18.45 -14.90
N ARG A 420 -9.28 -19.22 -15.13
CA ARG A 420 -10.57 -18.99 -14.48
C ARG A 420 -10.49 -19.24 -12.98
N ARG A 421 -9.84 -20.31 -12.55
CA ARG A 421 -9.60 -20.61 -11.12
C ARG A 421 -8.78 -19.50 -10.47
N MET A 422 -7.75 -19.02 -11.13
CA MET A 422 -6.91 -17.93 -10.66
C MET A 422 -7.70 -16.60 -10.56
N LEU A 423 -8.55 -16.27 -11.57
CA LEU A 423 -9.40 -15.08 -11.54
C LEU A 423 -10.39 -15.12 -10.36
N LEU A 424 -11.02 -16.28 -10.13
CA LEU A 424 -11.89 -16.49 -8.98
C LEU A 424 -11.12 -16.27 -7.66
N PHE A 425 -9.89 -16.76 -7.55
CA PHE A 425 -9.08 -16.57 -6.36
C PHE A 425 -8.75 -15.09 -6.12
N VAL A 426 -8.34 -14.35 -7.15
CA VAL A 426 -8.06 -12.91 -7.05
C VAL A 426 -9.32 -12.11 -6.66
N LEU A 427 -10.48 -12.48 -7.22
CA LEU A 427 -11.77 -11.87 -6.85
C LEU A 427 -12.12 -12.14 -5.38
N VAL A 428 -11.97 -13.39 -4.93
CA VAL A 428 -12.24 -13.78 -3.53
C VAL A 428 -11.28 -13.08 -2.57
N TYR A 429 -10.00 -12.96 -2.94
CA TYR A 429 -9.01 -12.22 -2.16
C TYR A 429 -9.41 -10.74 -2.00
N ALA A 430 -9.75 -10.05 -3.09
CA ALA A 430 -10.18 -8.66 -3.06
C ALA A 430 -11.44 -8.45 -2.21
N ALA A 431 -12.44 -9.33 -2.40
CA ALA A 431 -13.70 -9.30 -1.65
C ALA A 431 -13.47 -9.57 -0.16
N TRP A 432 -12.66 -10.57 0.19
CA TRP A 432 -12.35 -10.88 1.58
C TRP A 432 -11.56 -9.77 2.26
N ALA A 433 -10.56 -9.19 1.60
CA ALA A 433 -9.83 -8.06 2.16
C ALA A 433 -10.78 -6.89 2.51
N TYR A 434 -11.75 -6.59 1.66
CA TYR A 434 -12.78 -5.60 1.94
C TYR A 434 -13.65 -5.99 3.15
N VAL A 435 -14.17 -7.22 3.15
CA VAL A 435 -15.06 -7.73 4.22
C VAL A 435 -14.33 -7.77 5.56
N PHE A 436 -13.09 -8.26 5.60
CA PHE A 436 -12.30 -8.37 6.81
C PHE A 436 -12.14 -7.03 7.52
N PHE A 437 -11.72 -5.99 6.82
CA PHE A 437 -11.56 -4.68 7.43
C PHE A 437 -12.90 -4.00 7.73
N THR A 438 -13.94 -4.26 6.92
CA THR A 438 -15.28 -3.71 7.17
C THR A 438 -15.89 -4.27 8.45
N LEU A 439 -15.65 -5.54 8.76
CA LEU A 439 -16.12 -6.19 10.00
C LEU A 439 -15.29 -5.79 11.22
N GLY A 440 -14.03 -5.37 11.05
CA GLY A 440 -13.18 -4.90 12.14
C GLY A 440 -13.79 -3.68 12.83
N GLN A 441 -13.69 -3.60 14.17
CA GLN A 441 -14.19 -2.46 14.94
C GLN A 441 -13.31 -1.21 14.80
N THR A 442 -12.00 -1.40 14.79
CA THR A 442 -11.03 -0.32 14.54
C THR A 442 -10.93 -0.05 13.05
N LYS A 443 -11.28 1.14 12.61
CA LYS A 443 -11.22 1.54 11.21
C LYS A 443 -10.24 2.70 11.03
N PHE A 444 -9.20 2.46 10.22
CA PHE A 444 -8.32 3.50 9.73
C PHE A 444 -8.43 3.60 8.22
N HIS A 445 -8.33 4.78 7.68
CA HIS A 445 -8.51 5.07 6.26
C HIS A 445 -7.68 4.16 5.35
N HIS A 446 -6.44 3.86 5.74
CA HIS A 446 -5.50 3.04 4.97
C HIS A 446 -5.67 1.52 5.14
N TYR A 447 -6.55 1.04 6.01
CA TYR A 447 -6.70 -0.41 6.24
C TYR A 447 -7.21 -1.18 5.02
N ILE A 448 -7.96 -0.52 4.14
CA ILE A 448 -8.44 -1.14 2.90
C ILE A 448 -7.33 -1.35 1.84
N PHE A 449 -6.15 -0.80 2.06
CA PHE A 449 -5.04 -0.82 1.13
C PHE A 449 -4.67 -2.21 0.57
N PRO A 450 -4.73 -3.33 1.32
CA PRO A 450 -4.47 -4.67 0.78
C PRO A 450 -5.41 -5.11 -0.35
N ALA A 451 -6.62 -4.54 -0.47
CA ALA A 451 -7.53 -4.84 -1.58
C ALA A 451 -7.15 -4.13 -2.89
N VAL A 452 -6.49 -2.97 -2.80
CA VAL A 452 -6.24 -2.07 -3.94
C VAL A 452 -5.43 -2.73 -5.07
N PRO A 453 -4.33 -3.48 -4.82
CA PRO A 453 -3.59 -4.15 -5.90
C PRO A 453 -4.43 -5.17 -6.67
N ALA A 454 -5.24 -5.97 -5.99
CA ALA A 454 -6.11 -6.95 -6.63
C ALA A 454 -7.22 -6.27 -7.45
N LEU A 455 -7.82 -5.18 -6.94
CA LEU A 455 -8.80 -4.38 -7.68
C LEU A 455 -8.18 -3.74 -8.92
N ALA A 456 -6.94 -3.26 -8.86
CA ALA A 456 -6.22 -2.73 -10.02
C ALA A 456 -6.04 -3.79 -11.12
N VAL A 457 -5.73 -5.03 -10.73
CA VAL A 457 -5.68 -6.17 -11.68
C VAL A 457 -7.04 -6.40 -12.32
N LEU A 458 -8.13 -6.48 -11.55
CA LEU A 458 -9.47 -6.71 -12.08
C LEU A 458 -9.92 -5.59 -13.03
N VAL A 459 -9.63 -4.32 -12.68
CA VAL A 459 -9.90 -3.16 -13.55
C VAL A 459 -9.13 -3.30 -14.88
N ALA A 460 -7.85 -3.64 -14.82
CA ALA A 460 -7.02 -3.79 -16.02
C ALA A 460 -7.52 -4.92 -16.93
N LEU A 461 -7.94 -6.04 -16.37
CA LEU A 461 -8.50 -7.16 -17.14
C LEU A 461 -9.78 -6.73 -17.87
N TRP A 462 -10.67 -6.03 -17.18
CA TRP A 462 -11.91 -5.54 -17.78
C TRP A 462 -11.66 -4.49 -18.87
N VAL A 463 -10.78 -3.52 -18.61
CA VAL A 463 -10.37 -2.49 -19.58
C VAL A 463 -9.77 -3.12 -20.84
N THR A 464 -8.88 -4.11 -20.69
CA THR A 464 -8.28 -4.81 -21.82
C THR A 464 -9.31 -5.60 -22.60
N TRP A 465 -10.22 -6.32 -21.92
CA TRP A 465 -11.33 -7.04 -22.55
C TRP A 465 -12.23 -6.08 -23.35
N LEU A 466 -12.54 -4.93 -22.77
CA LEU A 466 -13.37 -3.90 -23.41
C LEU A 466 -12.70 -3.28 -24.65
N ALA A 467 -11.38 -3.10 -24.61
CA ALA A 467 -10.59 -2.54 -25.70
C ALA A 467 -10.36 -3.54 -26.86
N GLU A 468 -10.50 -4.84 -26.60
CA GLU A 468 -10.45 -5.87 -27.66
C GLU A 468 -11.73 -5.98 -28.48
N ARG A 469 -12.83 -5.34 -28.05
CA ARG A 469 -14.17 -5.42 -28.67
C ARG A 469 -14.70 -4.02 -28.99
N PRO A 470 -14.05 -3.23 -29.86
CA PRO A 470 -14.42 -1.85 -30.10
C PRO A 470 -15.78 -1.71 -30.80
N SER A 471 -16.21 -2.71 -31.57
CA SER A 471 -17.51 -2.74 -32.25
C SER A 471 -18.70 -2.94 -31.30
N GLU A 472 -18.50 -3.50 -30.11
CA GLU A 472 -19.57 -3.62 -29.11
C GLU A 472 -19.91 -2.23 -28.56
N ARG A 473 -21.18 -1.82 -28.66
CA ARG A 473 -21.63 -0.56 -28.06
C ARG A 473 -21.49 -0.61 -26.54
N LEU A 474 -20.94 0.45 -25.95
CA LEU A 474 -21.05 0.65 -24.51
C LEU A 474 -22.54 0.71 -24.15
N SER A 475 -23.03 -0.23 -23.35
CA SER A 475 -24.42 -0.13 -22.91
C SER A 475 -24.60 1.19 -22.14
N GLY A 476 -25.69 1.91 -22.42
CA GLY A 476 -25.94 3.21 -21.78
C GLY A 476 -25.94 3.11 -20.26
N TYR A 477 -26.44 2.03 -19.69
CA TYR A 477 -26.43 1.79 -18.24
C TYR A 477 -25.02 1.69 -17.65
N LEU A 478 -24.09 1.03 -18.37
CA LEU A 478 -22.69 0.91 -17.93
C LEU A 478 -22.00 2.29 -17.95
N GLY A 479 -22.21 3.06 -19.02
CA GLY A 479 -21.66 4.41 -19.12
C GLY A 479 -22.21 5.35 -18.05
N VAL A 480 -23.51 5.28 -17.75
CA VAL A 480 -24.15 6.10 -16.70
C VAL A 480 -23.59 5.74 -15.32
N LEU A 481 -23.41 4.45 -14.98
CA LEU A 481 -22.84 4.06 -13.69
C LEU A 481 -21.39 4.53 -13.54
N VAL A 482 -20.56 4.39 -14.58
CA VAL A 482 -19.17 4.91 -14.57
C VAL A 482 -19.17 6.42 -14.35
N ALA A 483 -19.99 7.16 -15.12
CA ALA A 483 -20.08 8.61 -15.02
C ALA A 483 -20.58 9.05 -13.63
N MET A 484 -21.54 8.34 -13.05
CA MET A 484 -22.08 8.64 -11.73
C MET A 484 -21.03 8.44 -10.63
N VAL A 485 -20.36 7.29 -10.60
CA VAL A 485 -19.32 7.01 -9.58
C VAL A 485 -18.16 7.98 -9.72
N PHE A 486 -17.73 8.26 -10.98
CA PHE A 486 -16.70 9.25 -11.25
C PHE A 486 -17.10 10.65 -10.76
N ALA A 487 -18.31 11.11 -11.07
CA ALA A 487 -18.77 12.43 -10.70
C ALA A 487 -18.95 12.59 -9.17
N VAL A 488 -19.49 11.57 -8.49
CA VAL A 488 -19.66 11.60 -7.03
C VAL A 488 -18.30 11.65 -6.34
N ALA A 489 -17.36 10.76 -6.70
CA ALA A 489 -16.04 10.76 -6.10
C ALA A 489 -15.25 12.06 -6.39
N ALA A 490 -15.36 12.59 -7.62
CA ALA A 490 -14.75 13.87 -7.98
C ALA A 490 -15.34 15.02 -7.16
N ARG A 491 -16.67 15.10 -7.05
CA ARG A 491 -17.37 16.11 -6.26
C ARG A 491 -16.90 16.11 -4.81
N ASP A 492 -16.85 14.94 -4.20
CA ASP A 492 -16.50 14.83 -2.78
C ASP A 492 -15.03 15.21 -2.54
N LEU A 493 -14.11 14.83 -3.42
CA LEU A 493 -12.70 15.23 -3.34
C LEU A 493 -12.49 16.74 -3.61
N ILE A 494 -13.29 17.35 -4.48
CA ILE A 494 -13.24 18.80 -4.76
C ILE A 494 -13.82 19.58 -3.56
N ASN A 495 -14.92 19.12 -2.98
CA ASN A 495 -15.56 19.79 -1.85
C ASN A 495 -14.71 19.68 -0.58
N ASP A 496 -14.11 18.53 -0.33
CA ASP A 496 -13.27 18.27 0.83
C ASP A 496 -11.93 17.59 0.42
N PRO A 497 -10.92 18.40 0.05
CA PRO A 497 -9.58 17.88 -0.32
C PRO A 497 -8.87 17.15 0.81
N GLN A 498 -9.27 17.34 2.06
CA GLN A 498 -8.77 16.63 3.22
C GLN A 498 -8.93 15.11 3.07
N ASN A 499 -9.94 14.65 2.33
CA ASN A 499 -10.16 13.24 2.05
C ASN A 499 -8.98 12.55 1.34
N LEU A 500 -8.18 13.26 0.53
CA LEU A 500 -6.96 12.72 -0.06
C LEU A 500 -5.88 12.49 1.00
N VAL A 501 -5.73 13.43 1.93
CA VAL A 501 -4.70 13.35 2.97
C VAL A 501 -5.07 12.32 4.03
N ASN A 502 -6.35 12.22 4.37
CA ASN A 502 -6.87 11.24 5.33
C ASN A 502 -6.63 9.78 4.90
N LEU A 503 -6.35 9.51 3.63
CA LEU A 503 -6.07 8.15 3.14
C LEU A 503 -4.91 7.44 3.84
N PHE A 504 -4.02 8.17 4.53
CA PHE A 504 -2.89 7.60 5.25
C PHE A 504 -2.58 8.30 6.58
N THR A 505 -3.25 9.41 6.92
CA THR A 505 -3.09 10.09 8.20
C THR A 505 -4.38 10.03 9.01
N TYR A 506 -4.26 10.26 10.33
CA TYR A 506 -5.42 10.49 11.19
C TYR A 506 -5.88 11.95 11.07
N LYS A 507 -7.15 12.20 11.40
CA LYS A 507 -7.66 13.54 11.67
C LYS A 507 -7.07 14.02 13.01
N TYR A 508 -5.85 14.50 13.02
CA TYR A 508 -5.22 15.04 14.23
C TYR A 508 -5.53 16.54 14.39
N ASP A 509 -6.78 16.97 14.41
CA ASP A 509 -7.21 18.36 14.56
C ASP A 509 -6.34 19.34 13.73
N ARG A 510 -6.02 18.93 12.50
CA ARG A 510 -5.20 19.68 11.58
C ARG A 510 -6.07 20.20 10.46
N ASP A 511 -6.21 21.52 10.39
CA ASP A 511 -6.89 22.17 9.27
C ASP A 511 -6.12 21.96 7.97
N TYR A 512 -6.85 21.80 6.88
CA TYR A 512 -6.24 21.75 5.56
C TYR A 512 -5.64 23.14 5.22
N PRO A 513 -4.37 23.20 4.76
CA PRO A 513 -3.71 24.47 4.50
C PRO A 513 -4.38 25.22 3.34
N ARG A 514 -4.77 26.46 3.59
CA ARG A 514 -5.49 27.29 2.60
C ARG A 514 -4.63 27.65 1.39
N GLU A 515 -3.31 27.69 1.59
CA GLU A 515 -2.29 28.00 0.57
C GLU A 515 -2.15 26.87 -0.46
N VAL A 516 -2.57 25.66 -0.09
CA VAL A 516 -2.49 24.45 -0.93
C VAL A 516 -3.89 24.06 -1.43
N ASP A 517 -4.56 24.96 -2.14
CA ASP A 517 -5.89 24.64 -2.70
C ASP A 517 -5.78 23.77 -3.97
N PRO A 518 -6.13 22.45 -3.92
CA PRO A 518 -6.06 21.56 -5.07
C PRO A 518 -7.26 21.70 -6.01
N ARG A 519 -8.34 22.40 -5.60
CA ARG A 519 -9.61 22.47 -6.32
C ARG A 519 -9.49 22.95 -7.75
N PRO A 520 -8.74 24.04 -8.08
CA PRO A 520 -8.59 24.47 -9.46
C PRO A 520 -8.00 23.40 -10.38
N TYR A 521 -6.98 22.68 -9.90
CA TYR A 521 -6.35 21.60 -10.66
C TYR A 521 -7.30 20.40 -10.83
N MET A 522 -8.01 20.02 -9.77
CA MET A 522 -8.96 18.91 -9.81
C MET A 522 -10.14 19.22 -10.73
N ILE A 523 -10.72 20.43 -10.65
CA ILE A 523 -11.80 20.88 -11.51
C ILE A 523 -11.33 20.85 -12.98
N ALA A 524 -10.14 21.38 -13.27
CA ALA A 524 -9.60 21.38 -14.64
C ALA A 524 -9.40 19.94 -15.18
N MET A 525 -8.83 19.04 -14.39
CA MET A 525 -8.61 17.65 -14.80
C MET A 525 -9.93 16.90 -15.00
N VAL A 526 -10.88 17.04 -14.07
CA VAL A 526 -12.20 16.39 -14.14
C VAL A 526 -13.00 16.94 -15.31
N ALA A 527 -13.00 18.25 -15.52
CA ALA A 527 -13.71 18.89 -16.63
C ALA A 527 -13.11 18.50 -17.99
N ALA A 528 -11.79 18.57 -18.14
CA ALA A 528 -11.11 18.20 -19.38
C ALA A 528 -11.28 16.71 -19.71
N GLY A 529 -11.02 15.82 -18.73
CA GLY A 529 -11.19 14.38 -18.89
C GLY A 529 -12.64 13.99 -19.14
N GLY A 530 -13.58 14.56 -18.37
CA GLY A 530 -15.01 14.34 -18.54
C GLY A 530 -15.52 14.82 -19.91
N ALA A 531 -15.13 16.01 -20.33
CA ALA A 531 -15.48 16.55 -21.65
C ALA A 531 -14.94 15.68 -22.79
N ALA A 532 -13.68 15.22 -22.70
CA ALA A 532 -13.09 14.30 -23.67
C ALA A 532 -13.86 12.97 -23.73
N MET A 533 -14.17 12.39 -22.58
CA MET A 533 -14.94 11.13 -22.52
C MET A 533 -16.34 11.27 -23.11
N VAL A 534 -17.05 12.35 -22.76
CA VAL A 534 -18.39 12.65 -23.32
C VAL A 534 -18.31 12.88 -24.84
N PHE A 535 -17.36 13.69 -25.30
CA PHE A 535 -17.14 13.96 -26.72
C PHE A 535 -16.94 12.67 -27.53
N PHE A 536 -16.04 11.79 -27.11
CA PHE A 536 -15.79 10.54 -27.80
C PHE A 536 -16.93 9.54 -27.63
N TYR A 537 -17.64 9.55 -26.49
CA TYR A 537 -18.83 8.72 -26.29
C TYR A 537 -19.97 9.10 -27.28
N LEU A 538 -20.24 10.40 -27.45
CA LEU A 538 -21.23 10.88 -28.40
C LEU A 538 -20.87 10.53 -29.84
N ARG A 539 -19.59 10.42 -30.15
CA ARG A 539 -19.08 9.96 -31.45
C ARG A 539 -19.05 8.44 -31.60
N GLN A 540 -19.45 7.71 -30.57
CA GLN A 540 -19.39 6.25 -30.53
C GLN A 540 -17.95 5.68 -30.67
N GLU A 541 -16.94 6.47 -30.32
CA GLU A 541 -15.51 6.13 -30.42
C GLU A 541 -15.03 5.50 -29.11
N LYS A 542 -15.51 4.31 -28.78
CA LYS A 542 -15.24 3.60 -27.53
C LYS A 542 -13.74 3.50 -27.18
N ALA A 543 -12.91 3.19 -28.17
CA ALA A 543 -11.46 3.09 -27.97
C ALA A 543 -10.85 4.40 -27.44
N ARG A 544 -11.33 5.55 -27.91
CA ARG A 544 -10.89 6.87 -27.46
C ARG A 544 -11.48 7.26 -26.11
N VAL A 545 -12.70 6.82 -25.76
CA VAL A 545 -13.27 6.98 -24.42
C VAL A 545 -12.37 6.31 -23.38
N ILE A 546 -11.97 5.05 -23.63
CA ILE A 546 -11.08 4.31 -22.75
C ILE A 546 -9.73 5.01 -22.63
N LEU A 547 -9.15 5.44 -23.76
CA LEU A 547 -7.86 6.14 -23.75
C LEU A 547 -7.93 7.47 -22.98
N ALA A 548 -9.01 8.24 -23.14
CA ALA A 548 -9.24 9.48 -22.39
C ALA A 548 -9.34 9.20 -20.87
N PHE A 549 -9.99 8.11 -20.48
CA PHE A 549 -10.07 7.70 -19.08
C PHE A 549 -8.69 7.32 -18.51
N LEU A 550 -7.92 6.49 -19.25
CA LEU A 550 -6.56 6.11 -18.87
C LEU A 550 -5.64 7.34 -18.74
N ALA A 551 -5.74 8.28 -19.68
CA ALA A 551 -4.98 9.54 -19.65
C ALA A 551 -5.36 10.40 -18.45
N THR A 552 -6.67 10.53 -18.13
CA THR A 552 -7.14 11.28 -16.96
C THR A 552 -6.56 10.71 -15.67
N GLY A 553 -6.57 9.38 -15.51
CA GLY A 553 -5.98 8.74 -14.32
C GLY A 553 -4.46 8.90 -14.25
N ALA A 554 -3.76 8.80 -15.38
CA ALA A 554 -2.31 9.03 -15.42
C ALA A 554 -1.94 10.48 -15.05
N VAL A 555 -2.67 11.48 -15.58
CA VAL A 555 -2.46 12.90 -15.27
C VAL A 555 -2.75 13.16 -13.79
N PHE A 556 -3.86 12.64 -13.26
CA PHE A 556 -4.23 12.80 -11.86
C PHE A 556 -3.18 12.20 -10.92
N GLY A 557 -2.74 10.96 -11.16
CA GLY A 557 -1.71 10.33 -10.34
C GLY A 557 -0.37 11.05 -10.42
N THR A 558 0.04 11.50 -11.61
CA THR A 558 1.27 12.29 -11.78
C THR A 558 1.17 13.62 -11.03
N TRP A 559 0.05 14.31 -11.12
CA TRP A 559 -0.20 15.55 -10.38
C TRP A 559 -0.13 15.34 -8.86
N ILE A 560 -0.76 14.28 -8.32
CA ILE A 560 -0.64 13.95 -6.89
C ILE A 560 0.83 13.73 -6.52
N SER A 561 1.53 12.88 -7.26
CA SER A 561 2.91 12.47 -6.92
C SER A 561 3.92 13.61 -6.99
N HIS A 562 3.82 14.50 -7.99
CA HIS A 562 4.86 15.50 -8.29
C HIS A 562 4.51 16.91 -7.86
N HIS A 563 3.23 17.23 -7.68
CA HIS A 563 2.80 18.57 -7.31
C HIS A 563 2.12 18.60 -5.94
N HIS A 564 1.00 17.92 -5.81
CA HIS A 564 0.16 18.03 -4.61
C HIS A 564 0.87 17.54 -3.34
N PHE A 565 1.54 16.39 -3.40
CA PHE A 565 2.32 15.84 -2.29
C PHE A 565 3.41 16.83 -1.84
N ASN A 566 4.10 17.48 -2.79
CA ASN A 566 5.16 18.45 -2.50
C ASN A 566 4.62 19.69 -1.81
N MET A 567 3.48 20.22 -2.28
CA MET A 567 2.84 21.40 -1.70
C MET A 567 2.31 21.15 -0.28
N LEU A 568 1.89 19.92 0.03
CA LEU A 568 1.42 19.56 1.37
C LEU A 568 2.55 19.41 2.39
N THR A 569 3.72 18.98 1.97
CA THR A 569 4.81 18.56 2.88
C THR A 569 5.21 19.60 3.93
N PRO A 570 5.37 20.91 3.65
CA PRO A 570 5.69 21.89 4.69
C PRO A 570 4.69 21.94 5.84
N HIS A 571 3.45 21.56 5.58
CA HIS A 571 2.39 21.58 6.58
C HIS A 571 2.30 20.27 7.39
N TRP A 572 2.89 19.18 6.90
CA TRP A 572 2.92 17.86 7.56
C TRP A 572 4.30 17.47 8.12
N SER A 573 5.33 18.30 7.93
CA SER A 573 6.68 18.05 8.40
C SER A 573 7.22 19.21 9.22
N GLN A 574 8.12 18.91 10.15
CA GLN A 574 8.86 19.90 10.93
C GLN A 574 10.27 20.17 10.38
N ALA A 575 10.67 19.53 9.27
CA ALA A 575 12.02 19.62 8.70
C ALA A 575 12.48 21.06 8.46
N HIS A 576 11.60 21.92 7.92
CA HIS A 576 11.92 23.32 7.64
C HIS A 576 12.13 24.15 8.89
N LEU A 577 11.36 23.90 9.98
CA LEU A 577 11.51 24.57 11.26
C LEU A 577 12.87 24.26 11.88
N PHE A 578 13.30 22.99 11.82
CA PHE A 578 14.62 22.59 12.29
C PHE A 578 15.74 23.12 11.40
N LYS A 579 15.51 23.26 10.09
CA LYS A 579 16.45 23.94 9.20
C LYS A 579 16.66 25.40 9.62
N THR A 580 15.58 26.13 9.95
CA THR A 580 15.64 27.48 10.49
C THR A 580 16.33 27.51 11.85
N TYR A 581 16.01 26.58 12.76
CA TYR A 581 16.67 26.46 14.07
C TYR A 581 18.20 26.31 13.93
N TYR A 582 18.68 25.37 13.12
CA TYR A 582 20.11 25.15 12.95
C TYR A 582 20.81 26.29 12.20
N ALA A 583 20.11 27.04 11.36
CA ALA A 583 20.67 28.24 10.71
C ALA A 583 20.80 29.41 11.67
N GLU A 584 19.89 29.55 12.62
CA GLU A 584 19.84 30.64 13.59
C GLU A 584 20.64 30.36 14.88
N LYS A 585 20.91 29.09 15.15
CA LYS A 585 21.70 28.66 16.35
C LYS A 585 23.14 29.15 16.24
N LYS A 586 23.63 29.81 17.31
CA LYS A 586 24.98 30.39 17.38
C LYS A 586 25.95 29.58 18.25
N GLY A 587 25.42 28.76 19.16
CA GLY A 587 26.20 27.94 20.11
C GLY A 587 25.40 26.71 20.54
N ASP A 588 25.41 26.40 21.84
CA ASP A 588 24.68 25.26 22.39
C ASP A 588 23.31 25.68 22.96
N GLU A 589 22.62 26.62 22.24
CA GLU A 589 21.31 27.09 22.68
C GLU A 589 20.30 25.95 22.66
N PRO A 590 19.54 25.75 23.74
CA PRO A 590 18.58 24.68 23.86
C PRO A 590 17.32 24.94 23.01
N ILE A 591 16.68 23.87 22.59
CA ILE A 591 15.36 23.90 21.99
C ILE A 591 14.37 23.11 22.87
N TYR A 592 13.22 23.72 23.12
CA TYR A 592 12.13 23.15 23.92
C TYR A 592 10.91 22.84 23.07
N ALA A 593 10.35 21.65 23.23
CA ALA A 593 9.05 21.29 22.63
C ALA A 593 7.93 21.55 23.65
N TYR A 594 7.23 22.70 23.51
CA TYR A 594 6.18 23.05 24.44
C TYR A 594 4.85 22.41 24.03
N GLN A 595 4.37 21.47 24.85
CA GLN A 595 3.13 20.73 24.67
C GLN A 595 3.02 20.11 23.27
N LEU A 596 4.10 19.64 22.70
CA LEU A 596 4.14 18.92 21.42
C LEU A 596 4.19 17.40 21.64
N ASN A 597 3.64 16.65 20.69
CA ASN A 597 3.72 15.20 20.64
C ASN A 597 3.54 14.71 19.19
N TRP A 598 4.28 15.35 18.26
CA TRP A 598 4.16 15.04 16.82
C TRP A 598 5.27 14.14 16.30
N ARG A 599 6.35 13.94 17.06
CA ARG A 599 7.50 13.08 16.75
C ARG A 599 8.57 13.71 15.85
N GLY A 600 8.21 14.64 14.96
CA GLY A 600 9.20 15.35 14.13
C GLY A 600 10.21 16.09 14.95
N GLU A 601 9.78 16.68 16.05
CA GLU A 601 10.65 17.40 17.00
C GLU A 601 11.73 16.48 17.59
N THR A 602 11.42 15.24 17.93
CA THR A 602 12.39 14.27 18.45
C THR A 602 13.36 13.82 17.35
N PHE A 603 12.86 13.51 16.17
CA PHE A 603 13.67 13.03 15.05
C PHE A 603 14.64 14.11 14.53
N TYR A 604 14.13 15.32 14.20
CA TYR A 604 14.94 16.38 13.61
C TYR A 604 15.93 17.01 14.60
N SER A 605 15.66 16.94 15.91
CA SER A 605 16.63 17.30 16.95
C SER A 605 17.61 16.16 17.30
N ARG A 606 17.46 14.97 16.70
CA ARG A 606 18.20 13.75 17.07
C ARG A 606 18.09 13.43 18.57
N ASN A 607 16.86 13.53 19.07
CA ASN A 607 16.52 13.30 20.47
C ASN A 607 17.26 14.24 21.47
N SER A 608 17.69 15.43 21.00
CA SER A 608 18.29 16.45 21.87
C SER A 608 17.28 17.47 22.41
N ILE A 609 16.07 17.51 21.86
CA ILE A 609 15.02 18.43 22.29
C ILE A 609 14.50 18.08 23.67
N LEU A 610 14.30 19.10 24.50
CA LEU A 610 13.69 18.92 25.80
C LEU A 610 12.17 18.98 25.69
N GLN A 611 11.50 17.85 25.93
CA GLN A 611 10.04 17.74 25.91
C GLN A 611 9.42 18.37 27.17
N VAL A 612 8.45 19.27 26.98
CA VAL A 612 7.70 19.96 28.04
C VAL A 612 6.21 19.74 27.82
N LYS A 613 5.73 18.54 28.14
CA LYS A 613 4.39 18.05 27.72
C LYS A 613 3.48 17.55 28.86
N GLU A 614 3.90 17.51 30.10
CA GLU A 614 3.14 16.90 31.20
C GLU A 614 2.43 17.92 32.08
N ASN A 615 1.73 17.43 33.12
CA ASN A 615 1.19 18.28 34.19
C ASN A 615 2.31 19.13 34.79
N GLY A 616 2.14 20.47 34.81
CA GLY A 616 3.18 21.40 35.19
C GLY A 616 4.04 21.90 34.02
N ALA A 617 3.66 21.62 32.77
CA ALA A 617 4.36 22.11 31.58
C ALA A 617 4.52 23.66 31.59
N ASN A 618 3.51 24.36 32.05
CA ASN A 618 3.51 25.82 32.12
C ASN A 618 4.57 26.38 33.08
N GLU A 619 4.66 25.83 34.29
CA GLU A 619 5.66 26.20 35.30
C GLU A 619 7.06 25.80 34.82
N ARG A 620 7.19 24.63 34.20
CA ARG A 620 8.45 24.11 33.70
C ARG A 620 9.00 24.94 32.55
N ILE A 621 8.19 25.26 31.53
CA ILE A 621 8.67 26.11 30.42
C ILE A 621 9.05 27.49 30.88
N ARG A 622 8.28 28.09 31.81
CA ARG A 622 8.61 29.37 32.42
C ARG A 622 9.97 29.33 33.15
N ALA A 623 10.18 28.34 34.02
CA ALA A 623 11.42 28.19 34.75
C ALA A 623 12.64 27.92 33.84
N LEU A 624 12.45 27.31 32.69
CA LEU A 624 13.50 27.09 31.70
C LEU A 624 13.84 28.39 30.96
N VAL A 625 12.84 29.15 30.50
CA VAL A 625 12.99 30.36 29.68
C VAL A 625 13.38 31.59 30.55
N ASP A 626 13.04 31.62 31.84
CA ASP A 626 13.44 32.68 32.75
C ASP A 626 14.96 32.67 33.06
N ARG A 627 15.71 31.66 32.57
CA ARG A 627 17.18 31.65 32.64
C ARG A 627 17.77 32.69 31.68
N PRO A 628 18.94 33.25 32.00
CA PRO A 628 19.63 34.13 31.06
C PRO A 628 20.12 33.33 29.84
N GLY A 629 19.91 33.86 28.67
CA GLY A 629 20.38 33.24 27.42
C GLY A 629 19.43 33.39 26.27
N ARG A 630 19.74 32.67 25.19
CA ARG A 630 18.92 32.56 24.00
C ARG A 630 18.37 31.15 23.88
N GLU A 631 17.05 31.04 23.89
CA GLU A 631 16.37 29.75 23.86
C GLU A 631 15.39 29.69 22.71
N PHE A 632 15.27 28.48 22.14
CA PHE A 632 14.30 28.20 21.06
C PHE A 632 13.14 27.38 21.62
N ILE A 633 11.92 27.66 21.10
CA ILE A 633 10.71 26.97 21.50
C ILE A 633 9.95 26.58 20.23
N ILE A 634 9.62 25.30 20.10
CA ILE A 634 8.68 24.82 19.08
C ILE A 634 7.35 24.47 19.74
N THR A 635 6.24 24.95 19.15
CA THR A 635 4.88 24.70 19.67
C THR A 635 3.85 24.68 18.54
N GLU A 636 2.65 24.17 18.83
CA GLU A 636 1.52 24.32 17.92
C GLU A 636 1.02 25.78 17.89
N GLN A 637 0.58 26.23 16.72
CA GLN A 637 -0.01 27.58 16.58
C GLN A 637 -1.16 27.81 17.55
N SER A 638 -2.02 26.81 17.75
CA SER A 638 -3.15 26.88 18.69
C SER A 638 -2.72 27.09 20.15
N ARG A 639 -1.51 26.71 20.49
CA ARG A 639 -0.94 26.81 21.87
C ARG A 639 -0.02 28.01 22.06
N PHE A 640 0.30 28.74 21.00
CA PHE A 640 1.20 29.90 21.07
C PHE A 640 0.68 30.99 22.02
N HIS A 641 -0.62 31.27 22.00
CA HIS A 641 -1.21 32.25 22.91
C HIS A 641 -1.08 31.85 24.39
N THR A 642 -1.26 30.57 24.67
CA THR A 642 -1.06 30.00 26.01
C THR A 642 0.41 30.12 26.41
N LEU A 643 1.35 29.72 25.55
CA LEU A 643 2.79 29.89 25.77
C LEU A 643 3.12 31.33 26.12
N LYS A 644 2.67 32.29 25.31
CA LYS A 644 2.90 33.71 25.53
C LYS A 644 2.34 34.20 26.89
N GLY A 645 1.20 33.65 27.32
CA GLY A 645 0.56 33.98 28.60
C GLY A 645 1.32 33.44 29.82
N VAL A 646 2.03 32.34 29.66
CA VAL A 646 2.79 31.65 30.75
C VAL A 646 4.13 32.33 31.04
N LEU A 647 4.80 32.91 30.05
CA LEU A 647 6.09 33.55 30.20
C LEU A 647 6.03 34.79 31.08
N SER A 648 7.13 35.10 31.75
CA SER A 648 7.30 36.35 32.51
C SER A 648 7.12 37.58 31.62
N PRO A 649 6.68 38.74 32.14
CA PRO A 649 6.43 39.92 31.30
C PRO A 649 7.65 40.32 30.44
N ASP A 650 8.86 40.26 30.99
CA ASP A 650 10.08 40.57 30.25
C ASP A 650 10.34 39.60 29.08
N LYS A 651 10.27 38.29 29.34
CA LYS A 651 10.45 37.26 28.28
C LYS A 651 9.30 37.22 27.24
N ARG A 652 8.10 37.63 27.65
CA ARG A 652 6.95 37.75 26.78
C ARG A 652 7.13 38.80 25.68
N GLU A 653 7.77 39.92 26.01
CA GLU A 653 8.05 40.99 25.05
C GLU A 653 9.18 40.62 24.09
N LYS A 654 10.11 39.77 24.54
CA LYS A 654 11.25 39.26 23.76
C LYS A 654 10.96 37.99 22.96
N LEU A 655 9.75 37.43 23.08
CA LEU A 655 9.34 36.23 22.32
C LEU A 655 9.04 36.59 20.85
N GLU A 656 9.89 36.14 19.96
CA GLU A 656 9.77 36.34 18.52
C GLU A 656 9.45 35.03 17.80
N ILE A 657 8.63 35.08 16.75
CA ILE A 657 8.35 33.95 15.86
C ILE A 657 9.38 33.99 14.72
N LEU A 658 10.25 32.98 14.65
CA LEU A 658 11.25 32.86 13.59
C LEU A 658 10.68 32.19 12.32
N ASP A 659 9.82 31.20 12.50
CA ASP A 659 9.23 30.46 11.39
C ASP A 659 7.77 30.13 11.67
N GLN A 660 6.89 30.51 10.73
CA GLN A 660 5.45 30.26 10.72
C GLN A 660 4.96 29.72 9.37
N SER A 661 5.85 29.13 8.58
CA SER A 661 5.53 28.62 7.24
C SER A 661 4.63 27.38 7.25
N SER A 662 4.58 26.69 8.38
CA SER A 662 3.60 25.62 8.60
C SER A 662 2.27 26.19 9.08
N ASN A 663 1.15 25.61 8.68
CA ASN A 663 -0.16 25.94 9.25
C ASN A 663 -0.43 25.31 10.62
N LYS A 664 0.56 24.56 11.17
CA LYS A 664 0.42 23.83 12.44
C LYS A 664 1.40 24.28 13.50
N PHE A 665 2.63 24.57 13.14
CA PHE A 665 3.74 24.79 14.08
C PHE A 665 4.33 26.19 13.97
N TYR A 666 4.82 26.70 15.11
CA TYR A 666 5.68 27.86 15.19
C TYR A 666 7.04 27.46 15.78
N LEU A 667 8.10 28.00 15.19
CA LEU A 667 9.41 28.08 15.82
C LEU A 667 9.59 29.48 16.37
N CYS A 668 9.84 29.58 17.67
CA CYS A 668 10.03 30.85 18.37
C CYS A 668 11.42 30.91 18.98
N VAL A 669 11.90 32.13 19.24
CA VAL A 669 13.12 32.41 20.02
C VAL A 669 12.80 33.42 21.11
N VAL A 670 13.48 33.27 22.23
CA VAL A 670 13.54 34.26 23.32
C VAL A 670 15.01 34.59 23.55
N GLU A 671 15.37 35.84 23.42
CA GLU A 671 16.75 36.33 23.62
C GLU A 671 16.76 37.39 24.71
N ASP A 672 17.78 37.37 25.62
CA ASP A 672 17.90 38.36 26.71
C ASP A 672 18.35 39.74 26.24
#